data_89a271e2605874e6ed7aba3cd3a86781
#
_entry.id   89a271e2605874e6ed7aba3cd3a86781
#
_cell.length_a   1.000
_cell.length_b   1.000
_cell.length_c   1.000
_cell.angle_alpha   90.00
_cell.angle_beta   90.00
_cell.angle_gamma   90.00
#
_symmetry.space_group_name_H-M   'P 1'
#
loop_
_entity.id
_entity.type
_entity.pdbx_description
1 polymer ?
#
loop_
_entity_poly.entity_id
_entity_poly.type
_entity_poly.pdbx_seq_one_letter_code
_entity_poly.pdbx_strand_id
1 'polypeptide(L)'
;VARKTPIDKYRNIGISAHIDAGKTTTTERVLFYTGVNHKIGEVHDGAATMDWMEQEQERGITITSAATTTFWKGMAGNFPEHRINIIDTPGHVDFTIEVERSMRVLDGACMVYCAVGGVQPQSETVWRQANKYKVPRLAFVNKMDRTGANFFKVYDQMKLRLKANPILIQIPIGAEENFKGVVDLVKMKAIYWDEASQGTKFSYEEIPAELQASADEWREKMVEAAAESSEELMEKYLGGEALTEEEIKAALRQRTIANEIIPMMCGTAFKNKGVQAMLDAVVELLPSPLDVPPVPCELEDGTPTTRKADDAEKFSALAFKIMTDPFVGQLIFFRVYSGVMKSGDTIYNPIKGKKERVGRLLQMHANQREEIKEVFAGDIAAAVGLKDATTGETLCDPDSIVILERMVFPEPVISQAVEPKTKPDQEKMGLALNRLAQEDPSFRVKTDEESGQTIISGMGELHLEILVDRMRREFGVEATVGKPQVAYRETIRKVCEEIEGKFVKQSGGRGQYGHVVLKLEPQAPGKGFEFVDAIKGGVVPREYIPAVEKGIRETLNSGILAGYPVVDIKATLFFGSYHDVDSNENAFKMAGSMAFKDGMRKASPVLLEPMMAVEVETPEDFMGNVMGDLSSRRGILQGMDDIPGGGKIVRAEVPLAEMFGYSTGLRSLTQGRATYTMEFKHYSEAPKNVAEAVMAAKAK
;
A
#
# COMPACT_ATOMS: atom_id res chain seq x y z
N VAL A 1 9.86 1.09 -33.73
CA VAL A 1 9.88 -0.38 -33.66
C VAL A 1 8.48 -0.88 -33.29
N ALA A 2 7.99 -1.90 -34.00
CA ALA A 2 6.68 -2.44 -33.74
C ALA A 2 6.64 -3.19 -32.39
N ARG A 3 5.50 -3.07 -31.69
CA ARG A 3 5.23 -3.83 -30.45
C ARG A 3 5.32 -5.34 -30.74
N LYS A 4 6.08 -6.08 -29.94
CA LYS A 4 6.22 -7.54 -30.11
C LYS A 4 4.99 -8.31 -29.62
N THR A 5 4.42 -7.90 -28.49
CA THR A 5 3.22 -8.52 -27.92
C THR A 5 2.06 -7.54 -28.04
N PRO A 6 0.91 -7.95 -28.62
CA PRO A 6 -0.27 -7.10 -28.64
C PRO A 6 -0.73 -6.74 -27.21
N ILE A 7 -1.25 -5.54 -27.03
CA ILE A 7 -1.63 -5.04 -25.70
C ILE A 7 -2.75 -5.89 -25.05
N ASP A 8 -3.62 -6.49 -25.82
CA ASP A 8 -4.67 -7.40 -25.32
C ASP A 8 -4.11 -8.70 -24.76
N LYS A 9 -2.84 -9.01 -25.04
CA LYS A 9 -2.11 -10.17 -24.52
C LYS A 9 -1.23 -9.82 -23.29
N TYR A 10 -1.34 -8.62 -22.75
CA TYR A 10 -0.67 -8.24 -21.51
C TYR A 10 -1.53 -8.55 -20.30
N ARG A 11 -0.87 -8.97 -19.22
CA ARG A 11 -1.51 -9.13 -17.89
C ARG A 11 -0.58 -8.52 -16.86
N ASN A 12 -0.98 -7.38 -16.30
CA ASN A 12 -0.25 -6.74 -15.20
C ASN A 12 -0.89 -7.16 -13.89
N ILE A 13 -0.26 -8.11 -13.23
CA ILE A 13 -0.85 -8.76 -12.05
C ILE A 13 0.02 -8.58 -10.82
N GLY A 14 -0.63 -8.54 -9.66
CA GLY A 14 0.01 -8.67 -8.37
C GLY A 14 -0.31 -10.02 -7.74
N ILE A 15 0.65 -10.54 -7.00
CA ILE A 15 0.43 -11.68 -6.12
C ILE A 15 0.46 -11.14 -4.70
N SER A 16 -0.62 -11.28 -3.98
CA SER A 16 -0.78 -10.72 -2.65
C SER A 16 -1.31 -11.77 -1.67
N ALA A 17 -0.83 -11.71 -0.43
CA ALA A 17 -1.21 -12.65 0.60
C ALA A 17 -0.84 -12.11 1.98
N HIS A 18 -1.41 -12.69 3.04
CA HIS A 18 -0.89 -12.50 4.38
C HIS A 18 0.41 -13.30 4.58
N ILE A 19 1.12 -13.01 5.65
CA ILE A 19 2.33 -13.74 6.04
C ILE A 19 1.98 -15.24 6.18
N ASP A 20 2.87 -16.11 5.73
CA ASP A 20 2.76 -17.56 5.79
C ASP A 20 1.67 -18.20 4.90
N ALA A 21 1.04 -17.46 4.02
CA ALA A 21 0.13 -18.04 3.03
C ALA A 21 0.86 -18.73 1.86
N GLY A 22 2.17 -18.54 1.76
CA GLY A 22 2.98 -19.14 0.68
C GLY A 22 3.06 -18.24 -0.57
N LYS A 23 3.01 -16.94 -0.40
CA LYS A 23 3.11 -15.98 -1.49
C LYS A 23 4.41 -16.13 -2.28
N THR A 24 5.55 -16.15 -1.59
CA THR A 24 6.87 -16.27 -2.23
C THR A 24 7.04 -17.61 -2.93
N THR A 25 6.61 -18.70 -2.31
CA THR A 25 6.64 -20.02 -2.95
C THR A 25 5.78 -20.05 -4.20
N THR A 26 4.59 -19.46 -4.15
CA THR A 26 3.69 -19.36 -5.31
C THR A 26 4.35 -18.58 -6.44
N THR A 27 4.95 -17.43 -6.13
CA THR A 27 5.66 -16.60 -7.11
C THR A 27 6.84 -17.35 -7.73
N GLU A 28 7.63 -18.06 -6.92
CA GLU A 28 8.75 -18.86 -7.43
C GLU A 28 8.29 -19.99 -8.36
N ARG A 29 7.16 -20.62 -8.09
CA ARG A 29 6.58 -21.62 -9.00
C ARG A 29 6.10 -21.00 -10.30
N VAL A 30 5.50 -19.81 -10.24
CA VAL A 30 5.13 -19.06 -11.45
C VAL A 30 6.36 -18.79 -12.32
N LEU A 31 7.46 -18.32 -11.72
CA LEU A 31 8.71 -18.05 -12.44
C LEU A 31 9.31 -19.33 -13.02
N PHE A 32 9.22 -20.44 -12.32
CA PHE A 32 9.69 -21.73 -12.79
C PHE A 32 8.88 -22.21 -14.02
N TYR A 33 7.55 -22.21 -13.93
CA TYR A 33 6.70 -22.68 -15.02
C TYR A 33 6.71 -21.77 -16.25
N THR A 34 7.00 -20.51 -16.09
CA THR A 34 7.15 -19.56 -17.21
C THR A 34 8.54 -19.56 -17.82
N GLY A 35 9.49 -20.37 -17.28
CA GLY A 35 10.83 -20.52 -17.81
C GLY A 35 11.84 -19.46 -17.41
N VAL A 36 11.49 -18.58 -16.47
CA VAL A 36 12.41 -17.56 -15.95
C VAL A 36 13.46 -18.18 -15.03
N ASN A 37 13.06 -19.16 -14.20
CA ASN A 37 13.96 -19.87 -13.30
C ASN A 37 14.24 -21.29 -13.81
N HIS A 38 15.49 -21.74 -13.69
CA HIS A 38 15.89 -23.12 -14.03
C HIS A 38 15.73 -24.08 -12.86
N LYS A 39 15.66 -23.55 -11.65
CA LYS A 39 15.49 -24.30 -10.39
C LYS A 39 14.39 -23.68 -9.57
N ILE A 40 13.71 -24.51 -8.80
CA ILE A 40 12.73 -24.03 -7.85
C ILE A 40 13.45 -23.42 -6.65
N GLY A 41 13.14 -22.14 -6.34
CA GLY A 41 13.60 -21.47 -5.13
C GLY A 41 12.67 -21.74 -3.96
N GLU A 42 13.23 -21.93 -2.77
CA GLU A 42 12.47 -22.15 -1.55
C GLU A 42 12.72 -21.03 -0.54
N VAL A 43 11.65 -20.61 0.14
CA VAL A 43 11.73 -19.55 1.16
C VAL A 43 12.66 -19.95 2.31
N HIS A 44 12.56 -21.22 2.75
CA HIS A 44 13.36 -21.71 3.87
C HIS A 44 14.87 -21.76 3.57
N ASP A 45 15.20 -21.90 2.30
CA ASP A 45 16.58 -21.96 1.85
C ASP A 45 17.15 -20.57 1.49
N GLY A 46 16.32 -19.53 1.60
CA GLY A 46 16.71 -18.16 1.21
C GLY A 46 17.01 -18.01 -0.28
N ALA A 47 16.52 -18.94 -1.11
CA ALA A 47 16.81 -19.02 -2.53
C ALA A 47 15.71 -18.45 -3.44
N ALA A 48 14.72 -17.81 -2.85
CA ALA A 48 13.58 -17.25 -3.59
C ALA A 48 14.03 -16.05 -4.46
N THR A 49 13.71 -16.09 -5.76
CA THR A 49 14.20 -15.10 -6.73
C THR A 49 13.59 -13.71 -6.53
N MET A 50 12.33 -13.63 -6.13
CA MET A 50 11.66 -12.34 -5.90
C MET A 50 12.04 -11.70 -4.57
N ASP A 51 12.61 -12.47 -3.64
CA ASP A 51 13.11 -11.99 -2.37
C ASP A 51 14.57 -11.56 -2.52
N TRP A 52 14.83 -10.51 -3.24
CA TRP A 52 16.17 -10.04 -3.57
C TRP A 52 16.82 -9.16 -2.50
N MET A 53 16.04 -8.74 -1.50
CA MET A 53 16.56 -8.09 -0.31
C MET A 53 16.91 -9.17 0.72
N GLU A 54 18.15 -9.15 1.25
CA GLU A 54 18.63 -10.12 2.23
C GLU A 54 17.70 -10.29 3.41
N GLN A 55 17.09 -9.19 3.91
CA GLN A 55 16.13 -9.22 5.01
C GLN A 55 14.83 -9.95 4.66
N GLU A 56 14.39 -9.89 3.42
CA GLU A 56 13.21 -10.62 2.96
C GLU A 56 13.48 -12.12 3.01
N GLN A 57 14.66 -12.55 2.54
CA GLN A 57 15.08 -13.95 2.57
C GLN A 57 15.19 -14.50 3.99
N GLU A 58 15.79 -13.75 4.90
CA GLU A 58 15.96 -14.16 6.30
C GLU A 58 14.63 -14.26 7.06
N ARG A 59 13.71 -13.34 6.81
CA ARG A 59 12.42 -13.27 7.53
C ARG A 59 11.30 -14.05 6.86
N GLY A 60 11.49 -14.47 5.62
CA GLY A 60 10.46 -15.13 4.83
C GLY A 60 9.27 -14.23 4.49
N ILE A 61 9.48 -12.92 4.46
CA ILE A 61 8.47 -11.90 4.10
C ILE A 61 8.98 -11.01 2.98
N THR A 62 8.07 -10.54 2.13
CA THR A 62 8.40 -9.56 1.09
C THR A 62 8.31 -8.15 1.68
N ILE A 63 9.44 -7.44 1.74
CA ILE A 63 9.52 -6.09 2.31
C ILE A 63 9.24 -5.04 1.24
N THR A 64 9.74 -5.26 0.03
CA THR A 64 9.57 -4.35 -1.10
C THR A 64 8.90 -5.04 -2.27
N SER A 65 8.25 -4.26 -3.14
CA SER A 65 7.69 -4.78 -4.38
C SER A 65 8.80 -4.96 -5.41
N ALA A 66 8.86 -6.14 -6.04
CA ALA A 66 9.69 -6.41 -7.21
C ALA A 66 8.79 -6.68 -8.41
N ALA A 67 9.23 -6.27 -9.59
CA ALA A 67 8.47 -6.47 -10.82
C ALA A 67 9.26 -7.41 -11.75
N THR A 68 8.58 -8.44 -12.27
CA THR A 68 9.20 -9.43 -13.16
C THR A 68 8.32 -9.65 -14.39
N THR A 69 8.92 -9.62 -15.56
CA THR A 69 8.24 -9.95 -16.80
C THR A 69 8.39 -11.43 -17.12
N THR A 70 7.27 -12.08 -17.43
CA THR A 70 7.21 -13.50 -17.81
C THR A 70 6.31 -13.68 -19.02
N PHE A 71 6.35 -14.90 -19.61
CA PHE A 71 5.52 -15.25 -20.75
C PHE A 71 4.84 -16.60 -20.51
N TRP A 72 3.60 -16.72 -20.95
CA TRP A 72 2.82 -17.92 -20.73
C TRP A 72 1.98 -18.28 -21.96
N LYS A 73 2.02 -19.55 -22.35
CA LYS A 73 1.27 -20.10 -23.50
C LYS A 73 0.19 -21.09 -23.11
N GLY A 74 -0.13 -21.19 -21.83
CA GLY A 74 -1.09 -22.13 -21.30
C GLY A 74 -0.43 -23.43 -20.80
N MET A 75 -1.11 -24.10 -19.91
CA MET A 75 -0.66 -25.38 -19.33
C MET A 75 -0.51 -26.45 -20.42
N ALA A 76 -1.42 -26.49 -21.39
CA ALA A 76 -1.38 -27.38 -22.55
C ALA A 76 -0.60 -26.81 -23.77
N GLY A 77 -0.05 -25.60 -23.63
CA GLY A 77 0.70 -24.94 -24.73
C GLY A 77 -0.16 -24.42 -25.88
N ASN A 78 -1.47 -24.32 -25.69
CA ASN A 78 -2.43 -23.99 -26.75
C ASN A 78 -2.93 -22.55 -26.74
N PHE A 79 -2.43 -21.71 -25.82
CA PHE A 79 -2.76 -20.30 -25.81
C PHE A 79 -1.81 -19.49 -26.69
N PRO A 80 -2.25 -18.36 -27.26
CA PRO A 80 -1.32 -17.37 -27.77
C PRO A 80 -0.39 -16.92 -26.64
N GLU A 81 0.84 -16.56 -26.97
CA GLU A 81 1.78 -16.09 -25.96
C GLU A 81 1.27 -14.80 -25.29
N HIS A 82 1.14 -14.86 -23.98
CA HIS A 82 0.77 -13.72 -23.16
C HIS A 82 1.98 -13.25 -22.37
N ARG A 83 2.12 -11.92 -22.27
CA ARG A 83 3.14 -11.29 -21.46
C ARG A 83 2.55 -10.97 -20.09
N ILE A 84 3.10 -11.58 -19.07
CA ILE A 84 2.63 -11.40 -17.69
C ILE A 84 3.68 -10.65 -16.90
N ASN A 85 3.36 -9.44 -16.49
CA ASN A 85 4.17 -8.64 -15.57
C ASN A 85 3.66 -8.92 -14.16
N ILE A 86 4.54 -9.38 -13.28
CA ILE A 86 4.21 -9.77 -11.91
C ILE A 86 4.82 -8.77 -10.96
N ILE A 87 4.00 -8.21 -10.09
CA ILE A 87 4.43 -7.39 -8.97
C ILE A 87 4.13 -8.15 -7.68
N ASP A 88 5.18 -8.46 -6.94
CA ASP A 88 5.06 -9.14 -5.65
C ASP A 88 4.92 -8.07 -4.55
N THR A 89 3.81 -8.10 -3.82
CA THR A 89 3.47 -7.08 -2.82
C THR A 89 3.70 -7.58 -1.40
N PRO A 90 4.19 -6.72 -0.48
CA PRO A 90 4.33 -7.14 0.92
C PRO A 90 2.97 -7.41 1.56
N GLY A 91 2.92 -8.36 2.47
CA GLY A 91 1.69 -8.73 3.19
C GLY A 91 1.56 -8.14 4.59
N HIS A 92 2.59 -7.48 5.10
CA HIS A 92 2.60 -6.94 6.45
C HIS A 92 1.96 -5.54 6.51
N VAL A 93 1.20 -5.26 7.59
CA VAL A 93 0.46 -4.00 7.75
C VAL A 93 1.35 -2.76 7.84
N ASP A 94 2.58 -2.89 8.33
CA ASP A 94 3.53 -1.77 8.38
C ASP A 94 3.92 -1.27 6.98
N PHE A 95 3.65 -2.09 5.95
CA PHE A 95 3.94 -1.77 4.54
C PHE A 95 2.69 -1.48 3.72
N THR A 96 1.64 -0.94 4.34
CA THR A 96 0.36 -0.61 3.69
C THR A 96 0.55 0.27 2.46
N ILE A 97 1.49 1.22 2.51
CA ILE A 97 1.82 2.08 1.37
C ILE A 97 2.38 1.29 0.19
N GLU A 98 3.26 0.32 0.43
CA GLU A 98 3.81 -0.54 -0.64
C GLU A 98 2.69 -1.34 -1.31
N VAL A 99 1.76 -1.85 -0.52
CA VAL A 99 0.57 -2.54 -1.03
C VAL A 99 -0.29 -1.59 -1.86
N GLU A 100 -0.56 -0.40 -1.36
CA GLU A 100 -1.36 0.61 -2.04
C GLU A 100 -0.76 1.03 -3.37
N ARG A 101 0.55 1.30 -3.42
CA ARG A 101 1.26 1.64 -4.66
C ARG A 101 1.15 0.52 -5.69
N SER A 102 1.36 -0.72 -5.25
CA SER A 102 1.27 -1.89 -6.12
C SER A 102 -0.14 -2.03 -6.69
N MET A 103 -1.16 -1.93 -5.84
CA MET A 103 -2.56 -2.03 -6.26
C MET A 103 -2.95 -0.96 -7.28
N ARG A 104 -2.37 0.23 -7.20
CA ARG A 104 -2.66 1.33 -8.13
C ARG A 104 -2.25 1.00 -9.57
N VAL A 105 -1.16 0.27 -9.76
CA VAL A 105 -0.60 -0.02 -11.09
C VAL A 105 -0.99 -1.38 -11.65
N LEU A 106 -1.75 -2.17 -10.88
CA LEU A 106 -2.21 -3.49 -11.31
C LEU A 106 -3.51 -3.41 -12.12
N ASP A 107 -3.64 -4.30 -13.10
CA ASP A 107 -4.90 -4.54 -13.79
C ASP A 107 -5.67 -5.69 -13.18
N GLY A 108 -4.98 -6.61 -12.51
CA GLY A 108 -5.59 -7.74 -11.82
C GLY A 108 -4.70 -8.23 -10.69
N ALA A 109 -5.24 -9.04 -9.81
CA ALA A 109 -4.50 -9.59 -8.68
C ALA A 109 -4.84 -11.05 -8.42
N CYS A 110 -3.85 -11.81 -7.96
CA CYS A 110 -4.02 -13.14 -7.41
C CYS A 110 -3.89 -13.05 -5.90
N MET A 111 -4.99 -13.28 -5.19
CA MET A 111 -5.02 -13.30 -3.74
C MET A 111 -4.77 -14.73 -3.26
N VAL A 112 -3.67 -14.93 -2.55
CA VAL A 112 -3.27 -16.24 -2.03
C VAL A 112 -3.71 -16.36 -0.58
N TYR A 113 -4.49 -17.40 -0.28
CA TYR A 113 -4.95 -17.72 1.07
C TYR A 113 -4.37 -19.04 1.52
N CYS A 114 -4.18 -19.18 2.83
CA CYS A 114 -3.76 -20.45 3.43
C CYS A 114 -4.99 -21.32 3.68
N ALA A 115 -4.96 -22.58 3.21
CA ALA A 115 -6.05 -23.52 3.45
C ALA A 115 -6.26 -23.84 4.93
N VAL A 116 -5.23 -23.68 5.76
CA VAL A 116 -5.28 -23.91 7.21
C VAL A 116 -5.65 -22.63 7.95
N GLY A 117 -4.91 -21.54 7.71
CA GLY A 117 -5.12 -20.24 8.37
C GLY A 117 -6.33 -19.47 7.87
N GLY A 118 -6.74 -19.68 6.64
CA GLY A 118 -7.88 -19.00 6.03
C GLY A 118 -7.67 -17.51 5.82
N VAL A 119 -8.75 -16.74 5.94
CA VAL A 119 -8.69 -15.27 5.83
C VAL A 119 -8.17 -14.70 7.14
N GLN A 120 -7.07 -13.97 7.05
CA GLN A 120 -6.42 -13.33 8.18
C GLN A 120 -6.72 -11.82 8.20
N PRO A 121 -6.53 -11.11 9.33
CA PRO A 121 -6.72 -9.65 9.37
C PRO A 121 -5.90 -8.89 8.32
N GLN A 122 -4.68 -9.34 8.03
CA GLN A 122 -3.85 -8.77 6.96
C GLN A 122 -4.48 -8.93 5.58
N SER A 123 -5.17 -10.06 5.35
CA SER A 123 -5.93 -10.29 4.12
C SER A 123 -7.03 -9.26 3.94
N GLU A 124 -7.69 -8.87 5.03
CA GLU A 124 -8.75 -7.84 4.99
C GLU A 124 -8.21 -6.47 4.60
N THR A 125 -7.04 -6.09 5.12
CA THR A 125 -6.39 -4.82 4.76
C THR A 125 -6.06 -4.77 3.28
N VAL A 126 -5.42 -5.81 2.76
CA VAL A 126 -5.08 -5.91 1.34
C VAL A 126 -6.35 -5.93 0.47
N TRP A 127 -7.38 -6.61 0.92
CA TRP A 127 -8.67 -6.68 0.23
C TRP A 127 -9.33 -5.31 0.11
N ARG A 128 -9.30 -4.50 1.19
CA ARG A 128 -9.80 -3.13 1.15
C ARG A 128 -9.04 -2.26 0.14
N GLN A 129 -7.72 -2.41 0.06
CA GLN A 129 -6.91 -1.71 -0.93
C GLN A 129 -7.30 -2.10 -2.36
N ALA A 130 -7.50 -3.39 -2.60
CA ALA A 130 -7.96 -3.88 -3.90
C ALA A 130 -9.36 -3.35 -4.27
N ASN A 131 -10.25 -3.23 -3.29
CA ASN A 131 -11.58 -2.63 -3.49
C ASN A 131 -11.47 -1.13 -3.82
N LYS A 132 -10.60 -0.41 -3.14
CA LYS A 132 -10.36 1.02 -3.37
C LYS A 132 -9.99 1.31 -4.82
N TYR A 133 -9.11 0.50 -5.39
CA TYR A 133 -8.64 0.65 -6.78
C TYR A 133 -9.42 -0.19 -7.79
N LYS A 134 -10.48 -0.86 -7.36
CA LYS A 134 -11.33 -1.70 -8.20
C LYS A 134 -10.55 -2.72 -9.02
N VAL A 135 -9.60 -3.38 -8.38
CA VAL A 135 -8.74 -4.38 -9.02
C VAL A 135 -9.48 -5.71 -9.14
N PRO A 136 -9.72 -6.24 -10.34
CA PRO A 136 -10.25 -7.59 -10.53
C PRO A 136 -9.33 -8.65 -9.91
N ARG A 137 -9.91 -9.69 -9.32
CA ARG A 137 -9.16 -10.65 -8.50
C ARG A 137 -9.51 -12.09 -8.79
N LEU A 138 -8.49 -12.95 -8.63
CA LEU A 138 -8.63 -14.39 -8.46
C LEU A 138 -8.26 -14.73 -7.02
N ALA A 139 -8.86 -15.78 -6.46
CA ALA A 139 -8.49 -16.33 -5.17
C ALA A 139 -7.84 -17.69 -5.35
N PHE A 140 -6.66 -17.88 -4.80
CA PHE A 140 -5.93 -19.14 -4.83
C PHE A 140 -5.72 -19.64 -3.40
N VAL A 141 -6.35 -20.74 -3.03
CA VAL A 141 -6.20 -21.36 -1.70
C VAL A 141 -5.02 -22.32 -1.75
N ASN A 142 -3.92 -21.88 -1.16
CA ASN A 142 -2.65 -22.59 -1.15
C ASN A 142 -2.52 -23.49 0.08
N LYS A 143 -1.53 -24.36 0.07
CA LYS A 143 -1.19 -25.26 1.18
C LYS A 143 -2.29 -26.28 1.48
N MET A 144 -2.97 -26.77 0.45
CA MET A 144 -3.98 -27.81 0.58
C MET A 144 -3.42 -29.15 1.09
N ASP A 145 -2.11 -29.33 1.02
CA ASP A 145 -1.39 -30.54 1.51
C ASP A 145 -1.13 -30.53 3.02
N ARG A 146 -1.35 -29.41 3.69
CA ARG A 146 -1.07 -29.31 5.13
C ARG A 146 -2.19 -29.85 5.99
N THR A 147 -1.83 -30.36 7.18
CA THR A 147 -2.78 -30.82 8.19
C THR A 147 -3.70 -29.68 8.61
N GLY A 148 -5.01 -29.93 8.60
CA GLY A 148 -6.02 -28.93 8.91
C GLY A 148 -6.50 -28.13 7.68
N ALA A 149 -6.02 -28.43 6.49
CA ALA A 149 -6.43 -27.74 5.26
C ALA A 149 -7.93 -27.95 4.98
N ASN A 150 -8.65 -26.85 4.75
CA ASN A 150 -10.08 -26.87 4.46
C ASN A 150 -10.45 -25.76 3.48
N PHE A 151 -10.64 -26.13 2.22
CA PHE A 151 -10.97 -25.21 1.14
C PHE A 151 -12.31 -24.50 1.32
N PHE A 152 -13.33 -25.25 1.73
CA PHE A 152 -14.69 -24.71 1.88
C PHE A 152 -14.80 -23.77 3.08
N LYS A 153 -13.99 -23.98 4.10
CA LYS A 153 -13.85 -23.04 5.23
C LYS A 153 -13.37 -21.66 4.74
N VAL A 154 -12.37 -21.63 3.86
CA VAL A 154 -11.85 -20.39 3.28
C VAL A 154 -12.92 -19.73 2.42
N TYR A 155 -13.68 -20.51 1.64
CA TYR A 155 -14.81 -20.00 0.87
C TYR A 155 -15.84 -19.29 1.76
N ASP A 156 -16.22 -19.89 2.87
CA ASP A 156 -17.17 -19.29 3.82
C ASP A 156 -16.60 -18.02 4.47
N GLN A 157 -15.32 -18.04 4.84
CA GLN A 157 -14.64 -16.88 5.41
C GLN A 157 -14.57 -15.70 4.44
N MET A 158 -14.35 -15.97 3.16
CA MET A 158 -14.34 -14.91 2.14
C MET A 158 -15.69 -14.21 2.06
N LYS A 159 -16.78 -14.95 2.15
CA LYS A 159 -18.14 -14.39 2.17
C LYS A 159 -18.40 -13.56 3.42
N LEU A 160 -18.04 -14.07 4.58
CA LEU A 160 -18.34 -13.45 5.88
C LEU A 160 -17.41 -12.27 6.18
N ARG A 161 -16.11 -12.47 6.05
CA ARG A 161 -15.11 -11.48 6.46
C ARG A 161 -14.80 -10.45 5.40
N LEU A 162 -14.72 -10.87 4.13
CA LEU A 162 -14.37 -9.97 3.03
C LEU A 162 -15.61 -9.43 2.31
N LYS A 163 -16.78 -9.97 2.62
CA LYS A 163 -18.03 -9.66 1.92
C LYS A 163 -17.89 -9.83 0.41
N ALA A 164 -17.06 -10.80 0.01
CA ALA A 164 -16.81 -11.14 -1.36
C ALA A 164 -17.89 -12.04 -1.94
N ASN A 165 -17.91 -12.13 -3.27
CA ASN A 165 -18.76 -13.09 -3.99
C ASN A 165 -17.85 -14.13 -4.68
N PRO A 166 -17.28 -15.09 -3.94
CA PRO A 166 -16.42 -16.11 -4.55
C PRO A 166 -17.24 -17.11 -5.35
N ILE A 167 -16.74 -17.43 -6.53
CA ILE A 167 -17.33 -18.45 -7.40
C ILE A 167 -16.28 -19.53 -7.62
N LEU A 168 -16.57 -20.75 -7.20
CA LEU A 168 -15.65 -21.87 -7.37
C LEU A 168 -15.54 -22.25 -8.84
N ILE A 169 -14.34 -22.21 -9.39
CA ILE A 169 -14.04 -22.76 -10.73
C ILE A 169 -13.32 -24.09 -10.62
N GLN A 170 -12.91 -24.46 -9.43
CA GLN A 170 -12.31 -25.74 -9.09
C GLN A 170 -12.81 -26.19 -7.73
N ILE A 171 -12.78 -27.51 -7.49
CA ILE A 171 -12.88 -28.09 -6.15
C ILE A 171 -11.68 -29.01 -5.93
N PRO A 172 -11.21 -29.18 -4.68
CA PRO A 172 -10.05 -30.02 -4.42
C PRO A 172 -10.39 -31.53 -4.51
N ILE A 173 -9.41 -32.33 -4.92
CA ILE A 173 -9.46 -33.78 -4.85
C ILE A 173 -8.67 -34.19 -3.61
N GLY A 174 -9.39 -34.44 -2.51
CA GLY A 174 -8.79 -34.71 -1.22
C GLY A 174 -8.31 -33.46 -0.51
N ALA A 175 -7.73 -33.66 0.67
CA ALA A 175 -7.16 -32.59 1.50
C ALA A 175 -6.03 -33.18 2.33
N GLU A 176 -5.17 -32.31 2.87
CA GLU A 176 -4.02 -32.71 3.68
C GLU A 176 -3.08 -33.62 2.88
N GLU A 177 -2.61 -34.71 3.47
CA GLU A 177 -1.74 -35.68 2.79
C GLU A 177 -2.40 -36.38 1.60
N ASN A 178 -3.74 -36.37 1.54
CA ASN A 178 -4.53 -36.97 0.48
C ASN A 178 -4.87 -35.99 -0.67
N PHE A 179 -4.37 -34.76 -0.63
CA PHE A 179 -4.57 -33.83 -1.71
C PHE A 179 -3.82 -34.28 -2.96
N LYS A 180 -4.56 -34.62 -4.02
CA LYS A 180 -4.01 -35.23 -5.24
C LYS A 180 -4.07 -34.31 -6.45
N GLY A 181 -5.04 -33.43 -6.51
CA GLY A 181 -5.27 -32.57 -7.66
C GLY A 181 -6.55 -31.77 -7.49
N VAL A 182 -7.12 -31.30 -8.58
CA VAL A 182 -8.34 -30.50 -8.57
C VAL A 182 -9.34 -31.00 -9.62
N VAL A 183 -10.61 -30.74 -9.41
CA VAL A 183 -11.65 -30.88 -10.42
C VAL A 183 -11.86 -29.54 -11.09
N ASP A 184 -11.62 -29.46 -12.38
CA ASP A 184 -11.94 -28.28 -13.19
C ASP A 184 -13.43 -28.30 -13.49
N LEU A 185 -14.18 -27.37 -12.87
CA LEU A 185 -15.63 -27.31 -13.01
C LEU A 185 -16.11 -26.80 -14.38
N VAL A 186 -15.23 -26.11 -15.11
CA VAL A 186 -15.57 -25.66 -16.48
C VAL A 186 -15.50 -26.82 -17.45
N LYS A 187 -14.46 -27.64 -17.38
CA LYS A 187 -14.29 -28.84 -18.25
C LYS A 187 -14.98 -30.07 -17.72
N MET A 188 -15.29 -30.12 -16.43
CA MET A 188 -15.78 -31.32 -15.71
C MET A 188 -14.82 -32.50 -15.86
N LYS A 189 -13.55 -32.20 -15.60
CA LYS A 189 -12.47 -33.19 -15.59
C LYS A 189 -11.61 -33.02 -14.36
N ALA A 190 -11.01 -34.09 -13.88
CA ALA A 190 -9.99 -34.06 -12.84
C ALA A 190 -8.64 -33.71 -13.46
N ILE A 191 -7.84 -32.89 -12.79
CA ILE A 191 -6.49 -32.57 -13.21
C ILE A 191 -5.52 -33.09 -12.17
N TYR A 192 -4.54 -33.85 -12.63
CA TYR A 192 -3.45 -34.38 -11.81
C TYR A 192 -2.11 -33.94 -12.39
N TRP A 193 -1.23 -33.43 -11.54
CA TRP A 193 0.12 -33.02 -11.90
C TRP A 193 1.12 -34.09 -11.47
N ASP A 194 2.08 -34.38 -12.35
CA ASP A 194 3.11 -35.39 -12.12
C ASP A 194 4.21 -34.87 -11.18
N GLU A 195 4.44 -35.55 -10.07
CA GLU A 195 5.47 -35.20 -9.09
C GLU A 195 6.88 -35.34 -9.64
N ALA A 196 7.14 -36.40 -10.45
CA ALA A 196 8.47 -36.66 -11.01
C ALA A 196 8.94 -35.55 -11.95
N SER A 197 8.02 -34.88 -12.66
CA SER A 197 8.30 -33.76 -13.54
C SER A 197 8.19 -32.39 -12.84
N GLN A 198 8.03 -32.38 -11.54
CA GLN A 198 7.80 -31.15 -10.75
C GLN A 198 6.57 -30.37 -11.24
N GLY A 199 5.52 -31.09 -11.66
CA GLY A 199 4.26 -30.50 -12.11
C GLY A 199 4.25 -29.97 -13.54
N THR A 200 5.34 -30.14 -14.31
CA THR A 200 5.37 -29.71 -15.72
C THR A 200 4.51 -30.56 -16.62
N LYS A 201 4.32 -31.84 -16.25
CA LYS A 201 3.42 -32.77 -16.92
C LYS A 201 2.15 -32.93 -16.11
N PHE A 202 1.02 -33.02 -16.79
CA PHE A 202 -0.28 -33.19 -16.16
C PHE A 202 -1.19 -34.07 -17.01
N SER A 203 -2.27 -34.55 -16.42
CA SER A 203 -3.29 -35.36 -17.12
C SER A 203 -4.70 -34.90 -16.75
N TYR A 204 -5.59 -34.93 -17.72
CA TYR A 204 -7.04 -34.86 -17.51
C TYR A 204 -7.60 -36.25 -17.38
N GLU A 205 -8.36 -36.48 -16.32
CA GLU A 205 -8.98 -37.80 -16.04
C GLU A 205 -10.44 -37.59 -15.65
N GLU A 206 -11.19 -38.71 -15.60
CA GLU A 206 -12.57 -38.68 -15.14
C GLU A 206 -12.64 -38.26 -13.66
N ILE A 207 -13.70 -37.52 -13.31
CA ILE A 207 -13.94 -37.11 -11.93
C ILE A 207 -14.12 -38.35 -11.04
N PRO A 208 -13.41 -38.44 -9.89
CA PRO A 208 -13.65 -39.52 -8.93
C PRO A 208 -15.12 -39.61 -8.56
N ALA A 209 -15.65 -40.86 -8.50
CA ALA A 209 -17.07 -41.08 -8.27
C ALA A 209 -17.58 -40.43 -6.98
N GLU A 210 -16.77 -40.41 -5.93
CA GLU A 210 -17.09 -39.78 -4.64
C GLU A 210 -17.23 -38.29 -4.70
N LEU A 211 -16.66 -37.61 -5.71
CA LEU A 211 -16.72 -36.18 -5.91
C LEU A 211 -17.74 -35.74 -6.96
N GLN A 212 -18.36 -36.67 -7.68
CA GLN A 212 -19.24 -36.31 -8.78
C GLN A 212 -20.43 -35.45 -8.34
N ALA A 213 -21.08 -35.81 -7.24
CA ALA A 213 -22.21 -35.02 -6.70
C ALA A 213 -21.79 -33.62 -6.30
N SER A 214 -20.66 -33.46 -5.63
CA SER A 214 -20.10 -32.16 -5.23
C SER A 214 -19.70 -31.34 -6.46
N ALA A 215 -19.08 -31.97 -7.45
CA ALA A 215 -18.71 -31.29 -8.70
C ALA A 215 -19.93 -30.78 -9.44
N ASP A 216 -21.01 -31.59 -9.54
CA ASP A 216 -22.26 -31.18 -10.17
C ASP A 216 -22.93 -30.00 -9.47
N GLU A 217 -22.94 -30.00 -8.13
CA GLU A 217 -23.49 -28.93 -7.31
C GLU A 217 -22.74 -27.60 -7.54
N TRP A 218 -21.42 -27.65 -7.45
CA TRP A 218 -20.60 -26.43 -7.59
C TRP A 218 -20.53 -25.95 -9.04
N ARG A 219 -20.56 -26.87 -10.00
CA ARG A 219 -20.68 -26.48 -11.42
C ARG A 219 -21.97 -25.71 -11.68
N GLU A 220 -23.09 -26.17 -11.13
CA GLU A 220 -24.38 -25.49 -11.33
C GLU A 220 -24.32 -24.05 -10.79
N LYS A 221 -23.75 -23.86 -9.61
CA LYS A 221 -23.55 -22.51 -9.04
C LYS A 221 -22.67 -21.64 -9.92
N MET A 222 -21.61 -22.18 -10.47
CA MET A 222 -20.72 -21.48 -11.38
C MET A 222 -21.43 -21.11 -12.71
N VAL A 223 -22.16 -22.03 -13.29
CA VAL A 223 -22.90 -21.79 -14.55
C VAL A 223 -24.00 -20.77 -14.33
N GLU A 224 -24.70 -20.79 -13.21
CA GLU A 224 -25.68 -19.76 -12.84
C GLU A 224 -25.02 -18.38 -12.73
N ALA A 225 -23.85 -18.31 -12.07
CA ALA A 225 -23.10 -17.06 -11.98
C ALA A 225 -22.67 -16.55 -13.37
N ALA A 226 -22.27 -17.44 -14.27
CA ALA A 226 -21.95 -17.10 -15.65
C ALA A 226 -23.19 -16.59 -16.41
N ALA A 227 -24.32 -17.24 -16.22
CA ALA A 227 -25.58 -16.87 -16.87
C ALA A 227 -26.05 -15.46 -16.49
N GLU A 228 -25.78 -15.03 -15.27
CA GLU A 228 -26.12 -13.70 -14.77
C GLU A 228 -25.39 -12.56 -15.52
N SER A 229 -24.40 -12.86 -16.35
CA SER A 229 -23.65 -11.85 -17.11
C SER A 229 -24.46 -11.17 -18.19
N SER A 230 -25.48 -11.84 -18.75
CA SER A 230 -26.34 -11.28 -19.81
C SER A 230 -27.73 -11.93 -19.81
N GLU A 231 -28.71 -11.23 -20.35
CA GLU A 231 -30.07 -11.76 -20.49
C GLU A 231 -30.10 -12.97 -21.44
N GLU A 232 -29.32 -12.94 -22.52
CA GLU A 232 -29.22 -14.03 -23.49
C GLU A 232 -28.76 -15.34 -22.85
N LEU A 233 -27.69 -15.28 -22.04
CA LEU A 233 -27.19 -16.47 -21.33
C LEU A 233 -28.15 -16.93 -20.24
N MET A 234 -28.84 -16.00 -19.58
CA MET A 234 -29.82 -16.35 -18.55
C MET A 234 -31.04 -17.06 -19.16
N GLU A 235 -31.54 -16.59 -20.31
CA GLU A 235 -32.61 -17.27 -21.05
C GLU A 235 -32.21 -18.66 -21.47
N LYS A 236 -30.98 -18.84 -21.97
CA LYS A 236 -30.44 -20.12 -22.36
C LYS A 236 -30.33 -21.07 -21.17
N TYR A 237 -29.85 -20.59 -20.04
CA TYR A 237 -29.75 -21.36 -18.78
C TYR A 237 -31.11 -21.79 -18.24
N LEU A 238 -32.06 -20.86 -18.15
CA LEU A 238 -33.42 -21.12 -17.67
C LEU A 238 -34.20 -22.04 -18.63
N GLY A 239 -33.90 -21.99 -19.92
CA GLY A 239 -34.48 -22.87 -20.92
C GLY A 239 -33.93 -24.29 -20.91
N GLY A 240 -33.01 -24.62 -20.03
CA GLY A 240 -32.41 -25.92 -19.90
C GLY A 240 -31.31 -26.26 -20.92
N GLU A 241 -30.89 -25.28 -21.74
CA GLU A 241 -29.77 -25.46 -22.67
C GLU A 241 -28.43 -25.36 -21.93
N ALA A 242 -27.49 -26.23 -22.30
CA ALA A 242 -26.15 -26.21 -21.73
C ALA A 242 -25.34 -25.01 -22.30
N LEU A 243 -24.65 -24.28 -21.42
CA LEU A 243 -23.70 -23.26 -21.82
C LEU A 243 -22.41 -23.96 -22.28
N THR A 244 -21.79 -23.44 -23.36
CA THR A 244 -20.50 -23.95 -23.82
C THR A 244 -19.36 -23.50 -22.91
N GLU A 245 -18.22 -24.20 -22.98
CA GLU A 245 -17.01 -23.82 -22.23
C GLU A 245 -16.59 -22.37 -22.54
N GLU A 246 -16.63 -21.97 -23.81
CA GLU A 246 -16.30 -20.62 -24.26
C GLU A 246 -17.28 -19.59 -23.70
N GLU A 247 -18.56 -19.89 -23.67
CA GLU A 247 -19.58 -19.01 -23.11
C GLU A 247 -19.38 -18.83 -21.60
N ILE A 248 -19.09 -19.90 -20.88
CA ILE A 248 -18.82 -19.85 -19.45
C ILE A 248 -17.60 -19.01 -19.13
N LYS A 249 -16.49 -19.25 -19.84
CA LYS A 249 -15.24 -18.50 -19.63
C LYS A 249 -15.39 -17.01 -19.95
N ALA A 250 -16.03 -16.69 -21.06
CA ALA A 250 -16.27 -15.30 -21.46
C ALA A 250 -17.17 -14.56 -20.44
N ALA A 251 -18.21 -15.25 -19.96
CA ALA A 251 -19.11 -14.68 -18.97
C ALA A 251 -18.46 -14.49 -17.62
N LEU A 252 -17.70 -15.46 -17.14
CA LEU A 252 -16.95 -15.35 -15.89
C LEU A 252 -15.90 -14.24 -15.99
N ARG A 253 -15.21 -14.12 -17.12
CA ARG A 253 -14.26 -13.04 -17.35
C ARG A 253 -14.92 -11.66 -17.26
N GLN A 254 -16.05 -11.49 -17.93
CA GLN A 254 -16.81 -10.24 -17.90
C GLN A 254 -17.15 -9.83 -16.46
N ARG A 255 -17.68 -10.76 -15.68
CA ARG A 255 -18.05 -10.48 -14.29
C ARG A 255 -16.86 -10.29 -13.37
N THR A 256 -15.76 -10.99 -13.61
CA THR A 256 -14.50 -10.81 -12.85
C THR A 256 -13.92 -9.41 -13.08
N ILE A 257 -13.86 -8.99 -14.34
CA ILE A 257 -13.37 -7.65 -14.72
C ILE A 257 -14.27 -6.54 -14.14
N ALA A 258 -15.57 -6.79 -14.06
CA ALA A 258 -16.54 -5.86 -13.46
C ALA A 258 -16.52 -5.87 -11.91
N ASN A 259 -15.67 -6.66 -11.28
CA ASN A 259 -15.59 -6.85 -9.82
C ASN A 259 -16.88 -7.40 -9.18
N GLU A 260 -17.68 -8.13 -9.94
CA GLU A 260 -18.91 -8.74 -9.44
C GLU A 260 -18.68 -10.10 -8.81
N ILE A 261 -17.67 -10.84 -9.27
CA ILE A 261 -17.31 -12.17 -8.76
C ILE A 261 -15.81 -12.27 -8.56
N ILE A 262 -15.42 -13.26 -7.73
CA ILE A 262 -14.02 -13.62 -7.50
C ILE A 262 -13.87 -15.12 -7.83
N PRO A 263 -13.32 -15.51 -8.99
CA PRO A 263 -13.05 -16.91 -9.27
C PRO A 263 -12.10 -17.50 -8.23
N MET A 264 -12.48 -18.64 -7.68
CA MET A 264 -11.75 -19.28 -6.58
C MET A 264 -11.24 -20.65 -6.99
N MET A 265 -9.98 -20.92 -6.68
CA MET A 265 -9.27 -22.15 -7.02
C MET A 265 -8.35 -22.56 -5.87
N CYS A 266 -7.71 -23.71 -6.00
CA CYS A 266 -6.88 -24.24 -4.93
C CYS A 266 -5.67 -24.99 -5.47
N GLY A 267 -4.73 -25.26 -4.57
CA GLY A 267 -3.55 -26.04 -4.89
C GLY A 267 -2.56 -26.06 -3.74
N THR A 268 -1.37 -26.54 -4.04
CA THR A 268 -0.22 -26.46 -3.16
C THR A 268 1.01 -26.14 -3.99
N ALA A 269 1.50 -24.90 -3.86
CA ALA A 269 2.67 -24.44 -4.59
C ALA A 269 3.90 -25.26 -4.23
N PHE A 270 4.08 -25.57 -2.96
CA PHE A 270 5.20 -26.38 -2.47
C PHE A 270 5.25 -27.76 -3.11
N LYS A 271 4.10 -28.41 -3.30
CA LYS A 271 3.99 -29.73 -3.93
C LYS A 271 3.76 -29.67 -5.44
N ASN A 272 3.90 -28.50 -6.05
CA ASN A 272 3.81 -28.30 -7.50
C ASN A 272 2.45 -28.65 -8.11
N LYS A 273 1.36 -28.36 -7.39
CA LYS A 273 -0.01 -28.67 -7.83
C LYS A 273 -0.88 -27.41 -7.84
N GLY A 274 -1.46 -27.09 -8.98
CA GLY A 274 -2.48 -26.04 -9.10
C GLY A 274 -1.99 -24.67 -9.56
N VAL A 275 -0.72 -24.33 -9.43
CA VAL A 275 -0.17 -23.04 -9.86
C VAL A 275 -0.29 -22.86 -11.38
N GLN A 276 -0.09 -23.93 -12.13
CA GLN A 276 -0.21 -23.92 -13.58
C GLN A 276 -1.64 -23.58 -14.04
N ALA A 277 -2.64 -24.15 -13.36
CA ALA A 277 -4.04 -23.82 -13.61
C ALA A 277 -4.38 -22.38 -13.21
N MET A 278 -3.75 -21.86 -12.18
CA MET A 278 -3.87 -20.44 -11.80
C MET A 278 -3.35 -19.51 -12.90
N LEU A 279 -2.21 -19.84 -13.52
CA LEU A 279 -1.68 -19.10 -14.65
C LEU A 279 -2.63 -19.09 -15.85
N ASP A 280 -3.26 -20.23 -16.15
CA ASP A 280 -4.29 -20.30 -17.17
C ASP A 280 -5.47 -19.39 -16.84
N ALA A 281 -5.91 -19.37 -15.58
CA ALA A 281 -6.98 -18.50 -15.12
C ALA A 281 -6.61 -17.01 -15.21
N VAL A 282 -5.36 -16.64 -14.95
CA VAL A 282 -4.87 -15.28 -15.15
C VAL A 282 -5.10 -14.82 -16.59
N VAL A 283 -4.74 -15.65 -17.54
CA VAL A 283 -4.91 -15.35 -18.97
C VAL A 283 -6.38 -15.28 -19.35
N GLU A 284 -7.19 -16.24 -18.87
CA GLU A 284 -8.58 -16.40 -19.30
C GLU A 284 -9.56 -15.46 -18.57
N LEU A 285 -9.29 -15.07 -17.34
CA LEU A 285 -10.25 -14.36 -16.47
C LEU A 285 -9.83 -12.97 -16.04
N LEU A 286 -8.54 -12.63 -16.01
CA LEU A 286 -8.07 -11.31 -15.62
C LEU A 286 -7.94 -10.37 -16.83
N PRO A 287 -8.07 -9.05 -16.61
CA PRO A 287 -8.08 -8.10 -17.70
C PRO A 287 -6.70 -7.82 -18.29
N SER A 288 -6.69 -7.40 -19.56
CA SER A 288 -5.58 -6.70 -20.19
C SER A 288 -5.68 -5.19 -19.90
N PRO A 289 -4.65 -4.40 -20.24
CA PRO A 289 -4.76 -2.93 -20.14
C PRO A 289 -5.90 -2.33 -20.97
N LEU A 290 -6.37 -3.02 -22.00
CA LEU A 290 -7.51 -2.58 -22.83
C LEU A 290 -8.87 -2.86 -22.19
N ASP A 291 -8.95 -3.85 -21.31
CA ASP A 291 -10.19 -4.25 -20.66
C ASP A 291 -10.55 -3.38 -19.46
N VAL A 292 -9.57 -2.68 -18.90
CA VAL A 292 -9.78 -1.73 -17.81
C VAL A 292 -10.20 -0.37 -18.40
N PRO A 293 -10.99 0.44 -17.66
CA PRO A 293 -11.34 1.78 -18.12
C PRO A 293 -10.10 2.65 -18.39
N PRO A 294 -10.18 3.62 -19.31
CA PRO A 294 -9.10 4.60 -19.46
C PRO A 294 -8.73 5.22 -18.11
N VAL A 295 -7.44 5.41 -17.86
CA VAL A 295 -6.98 5.89 -16.57
C VAL A 295 -7.51 7.32 -16.31
N PRO A 296 -8.20 7.57 -15.20
CA PRO A 296 -8.61 8.92 -14.83
C PRO A 296 -7.39 9.75 -14.45
N CYS A 297 -7.38 11.00 -14.90
CA CYS A 297 -6.32 11.95 -14.58
C CYS A 297 -6.87 13.37 -14.59
N GLU A 298 -6.02 14.34 -14.24
CA GLU A 298 -6.36 15.74 -14.21
C GLU A 298 -5.40 16.56 -15.08
N LEU A 299 -5.91 17.59 -15.72
CA LEU A 299 -5.07 18.61 -16.32
C LEU A 299 -4.43 19.49 -15.22
N GLU A 300 -3.47 20.35 -15.58
CA GLU A 300 -2.82 21.25 -14.62
C GLU A 300 -3.80 22.12 -13.82
N ASP A 301 -4.91 22.51 -14.45
CA ASP A 301 -5.96 23.33 -13.84
C ASP A 301 -6.95 22.54 -12.97
N GLY A 302 -6.75 21.22 -12.84
CA GLY A 302 -7.63 20.33 -12.09
C GLY A 302 -8.81 19.77 -12.87
N THR A 303 -8.94 20.09 -14.16
CA THR A 303 -10.03 19.58 -15.01
C THR A 303 -9.88 18.06 -15.19
N PRO A 304 -10.90 17.25 -14.84
CA PRO A 304 -10.86 15.81 -15.05
C PRO A 304 -10.75 15.44 -16.52
N THR A 305 -9.92 14.46 -16.82
CA THR A 305 -9.75 13.88 -18.14
C THR A 305 -9.38 12.41 -18.02
N THR A 306 -9.15 11.75 -19.14
CA THR A 306 -8.69 10.35 -19.16
C THR A 306 -7.59 10.16 -20.18
N ARG A 307 -6.85 9.06 -20.06
CA ARG A 307 -5.87 8.60 -21.04
C ARG A 307 -6.13 7.15 -21.37
N LYS A 308 -6.15 6.83 -22.65
CA LYS A 308 -6.36 5.47 -23.16
C LYS A 308 -5.02 4.72 -23.22
N ALA A 309 -5.08 3.42 -23.06
CA ALA A 309 -3.95 2.53 -23.25
C ALA A 309 -3.67 2.31 -24.74
N ASP A 310 -3.12 3.32 -25.40
CA ASP A 310 -2.84 3.37 -26.83
C ASP A 310 -1.45 3.97 -27.04
N ASP A 311 -0.63 3.30 -27.84
CA ASP A 311 0.72 3.78 -28.16
C ASP A 311 0.74 5.11 -28.93
N ALA A 312 -0.33 5.41 -29.67
CA ALA A 312 -0.47 6.65 -30.42
C ALA A 312 -0.90 7.83 -29.56
N GLU A 313 -1.33 7.59 -28.33
CA GLU A 313 -1.74 8.63 -27.37
C GLU A 313 -0.50 9.38 -26.85
N LYS A 314 -0.71 10.55 -26.28
CA LYS A 314 0.35 11.31 -25.61
C LYS A 314 0.84 10.55 -24.38
N PHE A 315 2.14 10.55 -24.17
CA PHE A 315 2.78 9.77 -23.10
C PHE A 315 2.31 10.19 -21.71
N SER A 316 1.96 9.21 -20.90
CA SER A 316 1.76 9.35 -19.45
C SER A 316 2.14 8.06 -18.72
N ALA A 317 2.81 8.20 -17.59
CA ALA A 317 3.22 7.09 -16.76
C ALA A 317 3.19 7.47 -15.29
N LEU A 318 3.10 6.47 -14.42
CA LEU A 318 3.14 6.65 -12.98
C LEU A 318 4.36 5.94 -12.41
N ALA A 319 5.21 6.69 -11.71
CA ALA A 319 6.31 6.13 -10.93
C ALA A 319 5.73 5.54 -9.64
N PHE A 320 5.92 4.25 -9.41
CA PHE A 320 5.33 3.58 -8.25
C PHE A 320 6.35 3.00 -7.28
N LYS A 321 7.61 2.92 -7.66
CA LYS A 321 8.67 2.41 -6.81
C LYS A 321 10.02 2.98 -7.18
N ILE A 322 10.81 3.32 -6.16
CA ILE A 322 12.20 3.75 -6.30
C ILE A 322 13.08 2.76 -5.55
N MET A 323 14.19 2.36 -6.18
CA MET A 323 15.18 1.49 -5.58
C MET A 323 16.58 2.01 -5.85
N THR A 324 17.48 1.79 -4.90
CA THR A 324 18.90 2.06 -5.09
C THR A 324 19.60 0.76 -5.46
N ASP A 325 20.23 0.76 -6.62
CA ASP A 325 21.01 -0.37 -7.11
C ASP A 325 22.51 -0.06 -6.95
N PRO A 326 23.32 -1.03 -6.45
CA PRO A 326 24.76 -0.78 -6.26
C PRO A 326 25.53 -0.49 -7.55
N PHE A 327 25.05 -0.96 -8.70
CA PHE A 327 25.76 -0.86 -9.98
C PHE A 327 25.27 0.29 -10.85
N VAL A 328 23.97 0.55 -10.89
CA VAL A 328 23.38 1.55 -11.78
C VAL A 328 22.84 2.80 -11.04
N GLY A 329 22.85 2.78 -9.73
CA GLY A 329 22.32 3.87 -8.91
C GLY A 329 20.83 3.78 -8.70
N GLN A 330 20.12 4.90 -8.80
CA GLN A 330 18.69 4.95 -8.55
C GLN A 330 17.90 4.39 -9.73
N LEU A 331 17.01 3.42 -9.44
CA LEU A 331 16.05 2.85 -10.37
C LEU A 331 14.66 3.33 -10.03
N ILE A 332 13.93 3.82 -11.03
CA ILE A 332 12.54 4.22 -10.86
C ILE A 332 11.65 3.29 -11.68
N PHE A 333 10.83 2.51 -10.99
CA PHE A 333 9.85 1.64 -11.62
C PHE A 333 8.61 2.45 -11.97
N PHE A 334 8.10 2.27 -13.17
CA PHE A 334 6.95 3.01 -13.65
C PHE A 334 6.06 2.12 -14.52
N ARG A 335 4.77 2.47 -14.56
CA ARG A 335 3.83 1.91 -15.52
C ARG A 335 3.44 2.98 -16.54
N VAL A 336 3.55 2.64 -17.82
CA VAL A 336 3.07 3.50 -18.92
C VAL A 336 1.57 3.27 -19.09
N TYR A 337 0.78 4.32 -18.93
CA TYR A 337 -0.67 4.27 -19.11
C TYR A 337 -1.08 4.65 -20.53
N SER A 338 -0.35 5.52 -21.18
CA SER A 338 -0.61 5.95 -22.56
C SER A 338 0.69 6.34 -23.27
N GLY A 339 0.71 6.21 -24.58
CA GLY A 339 1.87 6.57 -25.39
C GLY A 339 3.04 5.62 -25.22
N VAL A 340 4.22 6.08 -25.64
CA VAL A 340 5.46 5.31 -25.64
C VAL A 340 6.57 6.17 -25.01
N MET A 341 7.35 5.59 -24.12
CA MET A 341 8.56 6.19 -23.58
C MET A 341 9.78 5.59 -24.28
N LYS A 342 10.66 6.44 -24.81
CA LYS A 342 11.92 6.03 -25.45
C LYS A 342 13.11 6.47 -24.63
N SER A 343 14.18 5.68 -24.66
CA SER A 343 15.45 6.08 -24.07
C SER A 343 15.93 7.40 -24.71
N GLY A 344 16.29 8.36 -23.88
CA GLY A 344 16.71 9.69 -24.33
C GLY A 344 15.59 10.73 -24.45
N ASP A 345 14.33 10.33 -24.28
CA ASP A 345 13.20 11.26 -24.32
C ASP A 345 13.26 12.27 -23.15
N THR A 346 12.74 13.45 -23.41
CA THR A 346 12.48 14.45 -22.37
C THR A 346 11.07 14.26 -21.85
N ILE A 347 10.92 14.07 -20.55
CA ILE A 347 9.65 13.91 -19.87
C ILE A 347 9.45 15.05 -18.88
N TYR A 348 8.21 15.27 -18.48
CA TYR A 348 7.83 16.30 -17.54
C TYR A 348 7.23 15.67 -16.29
N ASN A 349 7.68 16.15 -15.11
CA ASN A 349 7.11 15.78 -13.81
C ASN A 349 6.26 16.95 -13.31
N PRO A 350 4.91 16.89 -13.43
CA PRO A 350 4.04 18.01 -13.07
C PRO A 350 3.97 18.27 -11.58
N ILE A 351 4.29 17.29 -10.75
CA ILE A 351 4.28 17.45 -9.27
C ILE A 351 5.47 18.30 -8.84
N LYS A 352 6.64 18.05 -9.41
CA LYS A 352 7.88 18.80 -9.14
C LYS A 352 8.05 20.04 -10.03
N GLY A 353 7.28 20.12 -11.12
CA GLY A 353 7.40 21.20 -12.10
C GLY A 353 8.73 21.18 -12.87
N LYS A 354 9.30 19.99 -13.10
CA LYS A 354 10.62 19.82 -13.73
C LYS A 354 10.58 18.90 -14.92
N LYS A 355 11.40 19.25 -15.93
CA LYS A 355 11.70 18.38 -17.07
C LYS A 355 12.93 17.53 -16.73
N GLU A 356 12.89 16.28 -17.12
CA GLU A 356 14.03 15.36 -16.98
C GLU A 356 14.24 14.58 -18.27
N ARG A 357 15.47 14.16 -18.48
CA ARG A 357 15.81 13.30 -19.61
C ARG A 357 15.89 11.86 -19.13
N VAL A 358 15.21 10.96 -19.81
CA VAL A 358 15.27 9.53 -19.55
C VAL A 358 16.65 9.02 -20.01
N GLY A 359 17.37 8.38 -19.10
CA GLY A 359 18.62 7.70 -19.41
C GLY A 359 18.34 6.33 -20.04
N ARG A 360 18.84 5.27 -19.39
CA ARG A 360 18.57 3.90 -19.83
C ARG A 360 17.23 3.40 -19.34
N LEU A 361 16.60 2.58 -20.16
CA LEU A 361 15.38 1.86 -19.79
C LEU A 361 15.72 0.38 -19.57
N LEU A 362 15.24 -0.18 -18.50
CA LEU A 362 15.51 -1.56 -18.11
C LEU A 362 14.23 -2.35 -17.93
N GLN A 363 14.22 -3.56 -18.47
CA GLN A 363 13.22 -4.55 -18.17
C GLN A 363 13.76 -5.47 -17.08
N MET A 364 13.00 -5.63 -16.01
CA MET A 364 13.43 -6.38 -14.86
C MET A 364 12.90 -7.82 -14.92
N HIS A 365 13.81 -8.78 -14.77
CA HIS A 365 13.51 -10.19 -14.61
C HIS A 365 14.01 -10.62 -13.23
N ALA A 366 13.24 -10.32 -12.18
CA ALA A 366 13.65 -10.54 -10.79
C ALA A 366 14.94 -9.78 -10.45
N ASN A 367 16.10 -10.44 -10.46
CA ASN A 367 17.40 -9.85 -10.20
C ASN A 367 18.26 -9.63 -11.44
N GLN A 368 17.73 -9.94 -12.62
CA GLN A 368 18.41 -9.69 -13.89
C GLN A 368 17.83 -8.46 -14.58
N ARG A 369 18.64 -7.78 -15.37
CA ARG A 369 18.27 -6.57 -16.08
C ARG A 369 18.54 -6.72 -17.56
N GLU A 370 17.57 -6.34 -18.37
CA GLU A 370 17.70 -6.26 -19.82
C GLU A 370 17.51 -4.81 -20.24
N GLU A 371 18.50 -4.24 -20.95
CA GLU A 371 18.37 -2.90 -21.49
C GLU A 371 17.43 -2.91 -22.70
N ILE A 372 16.41 -2.03 -22.66
CA ILE A 372 15.41 -1.88 -23.71
C ILE A 372 15.41 -0.45 -24.22
N LYS A 373 14.91 -0.25 -25.46
CA LYS A 373 14.90 1.07 -26.10
C LYS A 373 13.57 1.82 -25.91
N GLU A 374 12.49 1.09 -25.73
CA GLU A 374 11.13 1.64 -25.66
C GLU A 374 10.31 0.88 -24.65
N VAL A 375 9.36 1.62 -24.03
CA VAL A 375 8.33 1.04 -23.16
C VAL A 375 6.97 1.48 -23.73
N PHE A 376 6.13 0.52 -24.05
CA PHE A 376 4.84 0.73 -24.68
C PHE A 376 3.72 0.92 -23.65
N ALA A 377 2.58 1.48 -24.10
CA ALA A 377 1.41 1.62 -23.25
C ALA A 377 0.97 0.28 -22.64
N GLY A 378 0.67 0.30 -21.36
CA GLY A 378 0.28 -0.89 -20.61
C GLY A 378 1.44 -1.69 -20.02
N ASP A 379 2.68 -1.31 -20.28
CA ASP A 379 3.85 -2.04 -19.80
C ASP A 379 4.46 -1.41 -18.55
N ILE A 380 5.26 -2.21 -17.86
CA ILE A 380 5.98 -1.86 -16.63
C ILE A 380 7.47 -2.04 -16.88
N ALA A 381 8.26 -1.04 -16.53
CA ALA A 381 9.72 -1.07 -16.67
C ALA A 381 10.37 -0.18 -15.61
N ALA A 382 11.71 -0.13 -15.65
CA ALA A 382 12.50 0.75 -14.80
C ALA A 382 13.32 1.73 -15.62
N ALA A 383 13.51 2.93 -15.10
CA ALA A 383 14.34 3.97 -15.71
C ALA A 383 15.53 4.29 -14.82
N VAL A 384 16.68 4.53 -15.44
CA VAL A 384 17.88 5.05 -14.82
C VAL A 384 18.06 6.51 -15.23
N GLY A 385 18.52 7.35 -14.33
CA GLY A 385 18.85 8.74 -14.64
C GLY A 385 17.76 9.77 -14.35
N LEU A 386 16.63 9.36 -13.80
CA LEU A 386 15.63 10.30 -13.30
C LEU A 386 15.98 10.69 -11.86
N LYS A 387 16.44 11.94 -11.69
CA LYS A 387 17.00 12.40 -10.41
C LYS A 387 15.95 12.97 -9.45
N ASP A 388 14.90 13.59 -9.98
CA ASP A 388 13.92 14.34 -9.20
C ASP A 388 12.58 13.60 -8.99
N ALA A 389 12.32 12.56 -9.77
CA ALA A 389 11.08 11.79 -9.64
C ALA A 389 11.05 10.97 -8.36
N THR A 390 9.93 11.00 -7.66
CA THR A 390 9.68 10.21 -6.46
C THR A 390 8.43 9.33 -6.64
N THR A 391 8.23 8.41 -5.71
CA THR A 391 7.11 7.47 -5.77
C THR A 391 5.76 8.19 -5.78
N GLY A 392 4.86 7.74 -6.65
CA GLY A 392 3.53 8.30 -6.80
C GLY A 392 3.44 9.48 -7.74
N GLU A 393 4.55 9.92 -8.30
CA GLU A 393 4.58 11.06 -9.22
C GLU A 393 4.32 10.64 -10.66
N THR A 394 3.66 11.53 -11.40
CA THR A 394 3.38 11.34 -12.82
C THR A 394 4.58 11.75 -13.66
N LEU A 395 4.84 10.98 -14.70
CA LEU A 395 5.77 11.31 -15.77
C LEU A 395 4.95 11.46 -17.06
N CYS A 396 5.04 12.57 -17.73
CA CYS A 396 4.20 12.82 -18.91
C CYS A 396 4.94 13.56 -20.02
N ASP A 397 4.27 13.67 -21.19
CA ASP A 397 4.74 14.47 -22.32
C ASP A 397 4.71 15.95 -21.92
N PRO A 398 5.82 16.70 -22.10
CA PRO A 398 5.83 18.14 -21.82
C PRO A 398 4.79 18.95 -22.58
N ASP A 399 4.34 18.47 -23.73
CA ASP A 399 3.34 19.13 -24.58
C ASP A 399 1.89 18.75 -24.26
N SER A 400 1.70 17.77 -23.37
CA SER A 400 0.38 17.30 -22.94
C SER A 400 0.42 16.89 -21.47
N ILE A 401 0.41 17.88 -20.61
CA ILE A 401 0.61 17.68 -19.17
C ILE A 401 -0.66 17.15 -18.51
N VAL A 402 -0.51 16.05 -17.77
CA VAL A 402 -1.57 15.45 -16.96
C VAL A 402 -1.00 15.00 -15.62
N ILE A 403 -1.87 14.91 -14.62
CA ILE A 403 -1.54 14.36 -13.30
C ILE A 403 -2.40 13.12 -13.13
N LEU A 404 -1.76 11.94 -13.09
CA LEU A 404 -2.46 10.66 -12.95
C LEU A 404 -2.97 10.45 -11.53
N GLU A 405 -2.19 10.84 -10.54
CA GLU A 405 -2.59 10.72 -9.15
C GLU A 405 -1.74 11.63 -8.27
N ARG A 406 -2.36 12.13 -7.20
CA ARG A 406 -1.66 12.76 -6.09
C ARG A 406 -1.78 11.80 -4.91
N MET A 407 -0.75 11.00 -4.68
CA MET A 407 -0.75 10.08 -3.55
C MET A 407 -0.67 10.85 -2.25
N VAL A 408 -1.61 10.57 -1.33
CA VAL A 408 -1.56 11.05 0.03
C VAL A 408 -0.94 9.96 0.89
N PHE A 409 0.23 10.23 1.43
CA PHE A 409 0.93 9.29 2.30
C PHE A 409 0.49 9.51 3.74
N PRO A 410 0.22 8.44 4.53
CA PRO A 410 -0.10 8.61 5.94
C PRO A 410 1.09 9.19 6.69
N GLU A 411 0.79 10.05 7.67
CA GLU A 411 1.82 10.60 8.54
C GLU A 411 2.41 9.50 9.43
N PRO A 412 3.72 9.50 9.66
CA PRO A 412 4.35 8.55 10.57
C PRO A 412 3.79 8.67 11.99
N VAL A 413 3.69 7.57 12.69
CA VAL A 413 3.12 7.51 14.04
C VAL A 413 4.11 7.12 15.13
N ILE A 414 5.30 6.65 14.75
CA ILE A 414 6.35 6.25 15.69
C ILE A 414 7.68 6.89 15.30
N SER A 415 8.48 7.26 16.28
CA SER A 415 9.77 7.90 16.08
C SER A 415 10.85 7.28 16.95
N GLN A 416 12.08 7.27 16.47
CA GLN A 416 13.26 6.81 17.22
C GLN A 416 14.43 7.76 16.96
N ALA A 417 15.24 7.99 17.99
CA ALA A 417 16.52 8.67 17.83
C ALA A 417 17.55 7.69 17.27
N VAL A 418 18.36 8.13 16.32
CA VAL A 418 19.42 7.33 15.72
C VAL A 418 20.73 8.10 15.81
N GLU A 419 21.76 7.44 16.34
CA GLU A 419 23.10 8.04 16.47
C GLU A 419 24.13 7.13 15.81
N PRO A 420 25.08 7.69 15.03
CA PRO A 420 26.18 6.90 14.50
C PRO A 420 27.09 6.42 15.62
N LYS A 421 27.60 5.21 15.54
CA LYS A 421 28.55 4.66 16.53
C LYS A 421 29.91 5.34 16.50
N THR A 422 30.31 5.89 15.35
CA THR A 422 31.59 6.58 15.15
C THR A 422 31.38 7.92 14.44
N LYS A 423 32.30 8.87 14.64
CA LYS A 423 32.26 10.16 13.92
C LYS A 423 32.31 10.04 12.40
N PRO A 424 33.17 9.17 11.81
CA PRO A 424 33.17 8.99 10.34
C PRO A 424 31.85 8.52 9.77
N ASP A 425 31.01 7.83 10.56
CA ASP A 425 29.72 7.32 10.12
C ASP A 425 28.63 8.39 10.07
N GLN A 426 28.86 9.59 10.62
CA GLN A 426 27.85 10.65 10.66
C GLN A 426 27.43 11.12 9.26
N GLU A 427 28.40 11.38 8.38
CA GLU A 427 28.11 11.77 6.99
C GLU A 427 27.49 10.64 6.20
N LYS A 428 27.99 9.42 6.37
CA LYS A 428 27.44 8.22 5.76
C LYS A 428 25.99 7.98 6.19
N MET A 429 25.71 8.17 7.48
CA MET A 429 24.36 8.01 8.03
C MET A 429 23.38 9.02 7.40
N GLY A 430 23.79 10.29 7.29
CA GLY A 430 22.97 11.31 6.64
C GLY A 430 22.63 10.98 5.20
N LEU A 431 23.62 10.53 4.43
CA LEU A 431 23.42 10.11 3.04
C LEU A 431 22.51 8.88 2.94
N ALA A 432 22.74 7.88 3.79
CA ALA A 432 21.94 6.65 3.82
C ALA A 432 20.48 6.95 4.15
N LEU A 433 20.23 7.74 5.19
CA LEU A 433 18.88 8.12 5.61
C LEU A 433 18.15 8.93 4.54
N ASN A 434 18.83 9.84 3.86
CA ASN A 434 18.23 10.61 2.78
C ASN A 434 17.83 9.73 1.60
N ARG A 435 18.64 8.74 1.23
CA ARG A 435 18.33 7.80 0.17
C ARG A 435 17.13 6.93 0.54
N LEU A 436 17.09 6.42 1.77
CA LEU A 436 15.98 5.63 2.27
C LEU A 436 14.68 6.44 2.31
N ALA A 437 14.75 7.71 2.70
CA ALA A 437 13.60 8.61 2.70
C ALA A 437 13.08 8.90 1.28
N GLN A 438 13.97 8.94 0.27
CA GLN A 438 13.56 9.09 -1.12
C GLN A 438 12.84 7.85 -1.65
N GLU A 439 13.25 6.66 -1.22
CA GLU A 439 12.60 5.40 -1.59
C GLU A 439 11.24 5.22 -0.93
N ASP A 440 11.08 5.71 0.29
CA ASP A 440 9.89 5.46 1.12
C ASP A 440 9.30 6.78 1.65
N PRO A 441 8.20 7.28 1.07
CA PRO A 441 7.55 8.52 1.51
C PRO A 441 6.94 8.46 2.91
N SER A 442 6.71 7.27 3.46
CA SER A 442 6.21 7.11 4.83
C SER A 442 7.31 7.17 5.88
N PHE A 443 8.56 7.17 5.43
CA PHE A 443 9.73 7.30 6.28
C PHE A 443 10.23 8.74 6.25
N ARG A 444 10.42 9.34 7.42
CA ARG A 444 10.89 10.72 7.54
C ARG A 444 12.10 10.82 8.44
N VAL A 445 12.98 11.76 8.12
CA VAL A 445 14.21 12.05 8.86
C VAL A 445 14.18 13.51 9.25
N LYS A 446 14.43 13.79 10.53
CA LYS A 446 14.47 15.13 11.07
C LYS A 446 15.63 15.25 12.04
N THR A 447 16.31 16.39 12.04
CA THR A 447 17.30 16.73 13.08
C THR A 447 16.61 17.58 14.15
N ASP A 448 16.70 17.12 15.40
CA ASP A 448 16.18 17.89 16.52
C ASP A 448 17.15 19.04 16.84
N GLU A 449 16.70 20.26 16.69
CA GLU A 449 17.52 21.46 16.88
C GLU A 449 18.02 21.61 18.32
N GLU A 450 17.25 21.18 19.31
CA GLU A 450 17.61 21.29 20.72
C GLU A 450 18.65 20.27 21.16
N SER A 451 18.46 19.00 20.79
CA SER A 451 19.35 17.91 21.19
C SER A 451 20.45 17.60 20.19
N GLY A 452 20.32 18.04 18.95
CA GLY A 452 21.21 17.68 17.85
C GLY A 452 21.06 16.25 17.38
N GLN A 453 20.09 15.50 17.91
CA GLN A 453 19.83 14.11 17.54
C GLN A 453 19.13 14.01 16.18
N THR A 454 19.44 12.96 15.46
CA THR A 454 18.71 12.58 14.25
C THR A 454 17.52 11.72 14.65
N ILE A 455 16.32 12.12 14.25
CA ILE A 455 15.07 11.40 14.56
C ILE A 455 14.55 10.78 13.27
N ILE A 456 14.28 9.49 13.28
CA ILE A 456 13.61 8.78 12.20
C ILE A 456 12.17 8.47 12.60
N SER A 457 11.25 8.57 11.66
CA SER A 457 9.82 8.33 11.88
C SER A 457 9.25 7.40 10.83
N GLY A 458 8.37 6.51 11.23
CA GLY A 458 7.76 5.51 10.35
C GLY A 458 6.42 5.02 10.85
N MET A 459 5.90 3.98 10.19
CA MET A 459 4.55 3.47 10.42
C MET A 459 4.47 2.38 11.51
N GLY A 460 5.60 1.87 11.96
CA GLY A 460 5.65 0.85 12.99
C GLY A 460 7.07 0.45 13.35
N GLU A 461 7.22 -0.34 14.40
CA GLU A 461 8.53 -0.79 14.88
C GLU A 461 9.28 -1.62 13.83
N LEU A 462 8.58 -2.56 13.18
CA LEU A 462 9.19 -3.39 12.13
C LEU A 462 9.68 -2.54 10.97
N HIS A 463 8.91 -1.55 10.56
CA HIS A 463 9.28 -0.63 9.49
C HIS A 463 10.63 0.07 9.79
N LEU A 464 10.76 0.65 10.97
CA LEU A 464 11.98 1.34 11.37
C LEU A 464 13.15 0.37 11.59
N GLU A 465 12.91 -0.79 12.15
CA GLU A 465 13.93 -1.83 12.36
C GLU A 465 14.55 -2.29 11.03
N ILE A 466 13.72 -2.52 10.02
CA ILE A 466 14.17 -2.92 8.69
C ILE A 466 15.00 -1.82 8.04
N LEU A 467 14.59 -0.57 8.15
CA LEU A 467 15.32 0.56 7.58
C LEU A 467 16.69 0.75 8.25
N VAL A 468 16.77 0.60 9.56
CA VAL A 468 18.05 0.65 10.30
C VAL A 468 18.98 -0.50 9.89
N ASP A 469 18.42 -1.70 9.74
CA ASP A 469 19.19 -2.86 9.29
C ASP A 469 19.69 -2.70 7.83
N ARG A 470 18.87 -2.13 6.95
CA ARG A 470 19.28 -1.78 5.58
C ARG A 470 20.42 -0.77 5.57
N MET A 471 20.37 0.22 6.47
CA MET A 471 21.44 1.21 6.61
C MET A 471 22.78 0.53 6.94
N ARG A 472 22.76 -0.45 7.83
CA ARG A 472 23.94 -1.25 8.16
C ARG A 472 24.43 -2.10 6.98
N ARG A 473 23.53 -2.84 6.34
CA ARG A 473 23.87 -3.83 5.28
C ARG A 473 24.21 -3.20 3.95
N GLU A 474 23.42 -2.21 3.51
CA GLU A 474 23.59 -1.60 2.19
C GLU A 474 24.56 -0.42 2.19
N PHE A 475 24.63 0.33 3.27
CA PHE A 475 25.44 1.56 3.35
C PHE A 475 26.62 1.45 4.31
N GLY A 476 26.75 0.33 4.99
CA GLY A 476 27.88 0.10 5.91
C GLY A 476 27.89 1.01 7.13
N VAL A 477 26.74 1.52 7.54
CA VAL A 477 26.61 2.44 8.68
C VAL A 477 26.02 1.69 9.88
N GLU A 478 26.78 1.64 10.97
CA GLU A 478 26.28 1.16 12.25
C GLU A 478 25.74 2.33 13.09
N ALA A 479 24.55 2.17 13.62
CA ALA A 479 23.90 3.18 14.44
C ALA A 479 23.33 2.59 15.72
N THR A 480 23.31 3.41 16.78
CA THR A 480 22.61 3.12 18.02
C THR A 480 21.22 3.71 17.95
N VAL A 481 20.21 2.91 18.25
CA VAL A 481 18.80 3.29 18.14
C VAL A 481 18.21 3.42 19.55
N GLY A 482 17.53 4.55 19.80
CA GLY A 482 16.81 4.79 21.04
C GLY A 482 15.48 4.04 21.11
N LYS A 483 14.76 4.18 22.22
CA LYS A 483 13.43 3.57 22.38
C LYS A 483 12.41 4.23 21.45
N PRO A 484 11.43 3.46 20.93
CA PRO A 484 10.36 4.04 20.15
C PRO A 484 9.57 5.11 20.93
N GLN A 485 9.27 6.21 20.25
CA GLN A 485 8.51 7.32 20.79
C GLN A 485 7.24 7.52 19.97
N VAL A 486 6.14 7.81 20.64
CA VAL A 486 4.88 8.11 19.96
C VAL A 486 4.93 9.51 19.36
N ALA A 487 4.49 9.64 18.12
CA ALA A 487 4.35 10.93 17.45
C ALA A 487 2.99 11.55 17.79
N TYR A 488 2.96 12.38 18.83
CA TYR A 488 1.76 13.13 19.20
C TYR A 488 1.52 14.29 18.25
N ARG A 489 0.32 14.89 18.32
CA ARG A 489 -0.07 16.09 17.60
C ARG A 489 -0.78 17.04 18.55
N GLU A 490 -0.95 18.30 18.14
CA GLU A 490 -1.68 19.28 18.94
C GLU A 490 -2.77 19.91 18.07
N THR A 491 -3.86 20.34 18.69
CA THR A 491 -4.95 21.04 18.03
C THR A 491 -5.69 21.92 19.03
N ILE A 492 -6.74 22.59 18.57
CA ILE A 492 -7.62 23.40 19.41
C ILE A 492 -9.03 22.84 19.44
N ARG A 493 -9.77 23.11 20.51
CA ARG A 493 -11.18 22.68 20.67
C ARG A 493 -12.18 23.80 20.58
N LYS A 494 -11.76 25.04 20.79
CA LYS A 494 -12.63 26.20 20.79
C LYS A 494 -12.23 27.20 19.71
N VAL A 495 -13.18 28.05 19.32
CA VAL A 495 -12.93 29.14 18.41
C VAL A 495 -12.30 30.30 19.17
N CYS A 496 -11.24 30.87 18.63
CA CYS A 496 -10.72 32.18 19.06
C CYS A 496 -11.17 33.21 18.01
N GLU A 497 -12.19 34.01 18.35
CA GLU A 497 -12.81 34.94 17.39
C GLU A 497 -11.86 36.06 16.94
N GLU A 498 -11.00 36.49 17.82
CA GLU A 498 -10.11 37.61 17.55
C GLU A 498 -8.83 37.51 18.38
N ILE A 499 -7.70 37.44 17.70
CA ILE A 499 -6.37 37.48 18.35
C ILE A 499 -5.43 38.36 17.56
N GLU A 500 -4.80 39.32 18.29
CA GLU A 500 -3.88 40.27 17.72
C GLU A 500 -2.44 39.81 17.85
N GLY A 501 -1.67 39.91 16.76
CA GLY A 501 -0.22 39.79 16.78
C GLY A 501 0.41 41.07 16.29
N LYS A 502 1.25 41.69 17.13
CA LYS A 502 1.91 42.93 16.81
C LYS A 502 3.41 42.79 17.06
N PHE A 503 4.18 42.89 16.01
CA PHE A 503 5.64 42.88 16.09
C PHE A 503 6.17 44.27 15.78
N VAL A 504 6.73 44.89 16.78
CA VAL A 504 7.32 46.22 16.65
C VAL A 504 8.74 46.21 17.22
N LYS A 505 9.70 46.59 16.40
CA LYS A 505 11.09 46.68 16.82
C LYS A 505 11.68 47.97 16.30
N GLN A 506 12.20 48.80 17.20
CA GLN A 506 12.94 49.99 16.85
C GLN A 506 14.34 49.93 17.48
N SER A 507 15.37 49.94 16.64
CA SER A 507 16.76 49.97 17.08
C SER A 507 17.58 50.78 16.10
N GLY A 508 17.86 52.06 16.47
CA GLY A 508 18.86 52.90 15.84
C GLY A 508 18.90 52.96 14.31
N GLY A 509 17.77 52.98 13.63
CA GLY A 509 17.67 52.97 12.20
C GLY A 509 16.25 52.66 11.74
N ARG A 510 16.11 51.97 10.60
CA ARG A 510 14.81 51.53 10.08
C ARG A 510 14.22 50.48 11.03
N GLY A 511 13.06 50.74 11.59
CA GLY A 511 12.37 49.82 12.49
C GLY A 511 11.67 48.67 11.76
N GLN A 512 10.98 47.83 12.54
CA GLN A 512 10.10 46.77 12.01
C GLN A 512 8.70 46.94 12.58
N TYR A 513 7.69 46.81 11.76
CA TYR A 513 6.29 46.86 12.15
C TYR A 513 5.45 45.89 11.36
N GLY A 514 4.79 44.95 12.07
CA GLY A 514 3.80 44.08 11.52
C GLY A 514 2.65 43.90 12.50
N HIS A 515 1.42 44.03 12.02
CA HIS A 515 0.22 43.91 12.84
C HIS A 515 -0.86 43.14 12.10
N VAL A 516 -1.31 42.07 12.71
CA VAL A 516 -2.34 41.16 12.14
C VAL A 516 -3.36 40.81 13.21
N VAL A 517 -4.59 40.55 12.78
CA VAL A 517 -5.65 40.05 13.63
C VAL A 517 -6.22 38.79 12.98
N LEU A 518 -6.19 37.69 13.73
CA LEU A 518 -6.60 36.35 13.25
C LEU A 518 -7.84 35.87 13.97
N LYS A 519 -8.60 35.04 13.27
CA LYS A 519 -9.63 34.14 13.83
C LYS A 519 -9.15 32.71 13.68
N LEU A 520 -9.15 31.97 14.78
CA LEU A 520 -8.76 30.54 14.75
C LEU A 520 -10.00 29.67 15.02
N GLU A 521 -10.20 28.68 14.17
CA GLU A 521 -11.32 27.74 14.29
C GLU A 521 -10.81 26.29 14.23
N PRO A 522 -11.34 25.38 15.07
CA PRO A 522 -11.07 23.97 14.90
C PRO A 522 -11.70 23.46 13.60
N GLN A 523 -10.99 22.54 12.92
CA GLN A 523 -11.50 21.83 11.76
C GLN A 523 -11.83 20.38 12.11
N ALA A 524 -12.58 19.71 11.24
CA ALA A 524 -12.85 18.28 11.37
C ALA A 524 -11.53 17.48 11.36
N PRO A 525 -11.44 16.37 12.09
CA PRO A 525 -10.25 15.54 12.10
C PRO A 525 -9.78 15.15 10.70
N GLY A 526 -8.48 15.28 10.45
CA GLY A 526 -7.87 14.95 9.17
C GLY A 526 -7.89 16.04 8.12
N LYS A 527 -8.50 17.20 8.39
CA LYS A 527 -8.56 18.33 7.44
C LYS A 527 -7.24 19.11 7.33
N GLY A 528 -6.35 18.95 8.30
CA GLY A 528 -5.07 19.67 8.30
C GLY A 528 -5.20 21.15 8.59
N PHE A 529 -4.40 21.95 7.90
CA PHE A 529 -4.39 23.40 8.11
C PHE A 529 -4.95 24.13 6.89
N GLU A 530 -5.81 25.13 7.16
CA GLU A 530 -6.34 26.03 6.12
C GLU A 530 -6.07 27.48 6.51
N PHE A 531 -5.51 28.25 5.58
CA PHE A 531 -5.35 29.69 5.73
C PHE A 531 -6.33 30.42 4.83
N VAL A 532 -7.06 31.40 5.39
CA VAL A 532 -8.03 32.21 4.65
C VAL A 532 -7.63 33.68 4.73
N ASP A 533 -7.52 34.29 3.57
CA ASP A 533 -7.33 35.73 3.44
C ASP A 533 -8.70 36.42 3.34
N ALA A 534 -9.09 37.13 4.39
CA ALA A 534 -10.35 37.89 4.46
C ALA A 534 -10.09 39.38 4.64
N ILE A 535 -8.92 39.87 4.23
CA ILE A 535 -8.55 41.30 4.35
C ILE A 535 -9.42 42.12 3.43
N LYS A 536 -9.93 43.24 3.97
CA LYS A 536 -10.71 44.22 3.25
C LYS A 536 -10.04 45.61 3.35
N GLY A 537 -10.16 46.38 2.28
CA GLY A 537 -9.67 47.77 2.26
C GLY A 537 -8.15 47.92 2.31
N GLY A 538 -7.40 46.88 2.03
CA GLY A 538 -5.94 46.95 1.96
C GLY A 538 -5.25 47.25 3.29
N VAL A 539 -5.89 46.98 4.41
CA VAL A 539 -5.32 47.25 5.78
C VAL A 539 -4.04 46.46 6.03
N VAL A 540 -3.89 45.28 5.38
CA VAL A 540 -2.63 44.57 5.24
C VAL A 540 -2.34 44.52 3.74
N PRO A 541 -1.21 45.10 3.28
CA PRO A 541 -0.85 45.04 1.85
C PRO A 541 -0.75 43.60 1.34
N ARG A 542 -1.21 43.35 0.12
CA ARG A 542 -1.21 42.03 -0.50
C ARG A 542 0.16 41.35 -0.50
N GLU A 543 1.21 42.14 -0.63
CA GLU A 543 2.60 41.65 -0.66
C GLU A 543 3.04 41.03 0.67
N TYR A 544 2.38 41.35 1.80
CA TYR A 544 2.72 40.85 3.13
C TYR A 544 1.83 39.67 3.59
N ILE A 545 0.73 39.41 2.91
CA ILE A 545 -0.18 38.30 3.27
C ILE A 545 0.52 36.95 3.16
N PRO A 546 1.29 36.64 2.10
CA PRO A 546 2.06 35.40 2.06
C PRO A 546 3.06 35.23 3.21
N ALA A 547 3.63 36.34 3.69
CA ALA A 547 4.55 36.33 4.83
C ALA A 547 3.82 35.93 6.13
N VAL A 548 2.61 36.43 6.34
CA VAL A 548 1.75 36.03 7.47
C VAL A 548 1.45 34.53 7.44
N GLU A 549 1.03 34.03 6.30
CA GLU A 549 0.77 32.58 6.09
C GLU A 549 2.01 31.75 6.38
N LYS A 550 3.17 32.17 5.87
CA LYS A 550 4.45 31.48 6.09
C LYS A 550 4.82 31.45 7.58
N GLY A 551 4.62 32.56 8.31
CA GLY A 551 4.86 32.60 9.75
C GLY A 551 3.97 31.65 10.53
N ILE A 552 2.70 31.55 10.16
CA ILE A 552 1.76 30.61 10.76
C ILE A 552 2.17 29.17 10.45
N ARG A 553 2.50 28.85 9.19
CA ARG A 553 2.89 27.50 8.78
C ARG A 553 4.18 27.03 9.48
N GLU A 554 5.14 27.90 9.68
CA GLU A 554 6.34 27.57 10.46
C GLU A 554 6.00 27.26 11.92
N THR A 555 5.02 27.96 12.49
CA THR A 555 4.56 27.73 13.86
C THR A 555 3.85 26.39 14.01
N LEU A 556 3.22 25.88 12.95
CA LEU A 556 2.55 24.56 12.96
C LEU A 556 3.51 23.41 13.24
N ASN A 557 4.79 23.57 12.97
CA ASN A 557 5.79 22.51 13.18
C ASN A 557 6.10 22.27 14.66
N SER A 558 5.82 23.25 15.52
CA SER A 558 6.11 23.15 16.95
C SER A 558 5.00 23.82 17.76
N GLY A 559 4.11 22.99 18.29
CA GLY A 559 2.96 23.47 19.09
C GLY A 559 3.34 23.98 20.47
N ILE A 560 2.41 24.65 21.12
CA ILE A 560 2.59 25.34 22.38
C ILE A 560 2.54 24.44 23.63
N LEU A 561 1.91 23.25 23.52
CA LEU A 561 1.76 22.34 24.66
C LEU A 561 3.03 21.54 24.94
N ALA A 562 3.54 20.85 23.91
CA ALA A 562 4.68 19.96 24.04
C ALA A 562 5.60 19.97 22.81
N GLY A 563 5.44 20.95 21.94
CA GLY A 563 6.28 21.09 20.75
C GLY A 563 5.96 20.14 19.60
N TYR A 564 4.81 19.46 19.63
CA TYR A 564 4.40 18.58 18.55
C TYR A 564 3.71 19.33 17.41
N PRO A 565 3.71 18.78 16.19
CA PRO A 565 3.03 19.40 15.06
C PRO A 565 1.56 19.71 15.35
N VAL A 566 1.08 20.85 14.86
CA VAL A 566 -0.29 21.31 15.03
C VAL A 566 -1.11 20.95 13.79
N VAL A 567 -2.30 20.42 13.98
CA VAL A 567 -3.20 19.97 12.91
C VAL A 567 -4.64 20.45 13.12
N ASP A 568 -5.44 20.40 12.07
CA ASP A 568 -6.91 20.61 12.10
C ASP A 568 -7.33 21.98 12.62
N ILE A 569 -6.70 23.02 12.11
CA ILE A 569 -7.01 24.41 12.43
C ILE A 569 -7.22 25.21 11.14
N LYS A 570 -8.22 26.10 11.16
CA LYS A 570 -8.45 27.11 10.15
C LYS A 570 -8.09 28.49 10.73
N ALA A 571 -7.16 29.17 10.10
CA ALA A 571 -6.77 30.53 10.47
C ALA A 571 -7.28 31.52 9.42
N THR A 572 -8.04 32.50 9.86
CA THR A 572 -8.55 33.59 9.01
C THR A 572 -7.88 34.89 9.37
N LEU A 573 -7.18 35.48 8.41
CA LEU A 573 -6.60 36.81 8.54
C LEU A 573 -7.64 37.80 8.03
N PHE A 574 -8.21 38.65 8.93
CA PHE A 574 -9.29 39.56 8.57
C PHE A 574 -9.01 41.01 8.85
N PHE A 575 -7.99 41.32 9.62
CA PHE A 575 -7.62 42.69 9.94
C PHE A 575 -6.12 42.83 10.24
N GLY A 576 -5.65 44.04 10.26
CA GLY A 576 -4.28 44.36 10.59
C GLY A 576 -4.00 45.83 10.30
N SER A 577 -2.74 46.24 10.42
CA SER A 577 -2.29 47.57 10.02
C SER A 577 -0.83 47.49 9.57
N TYR A 578 -0.40 48.50 8.85
CA TYR A 578 0.96 48.61 8.39
C TYR A 578 1.50 50.01 8.59
N HIS A 579 2.82 50.13 8.54
CA HIS A 579 3.54 51.38 8.62
C HIS A 579 4.34 51.57 7.33
N ASP A 580 4.19 52.70 6.66
CA ASP A 580 4.77 52.98 5.35
C ASP A 580 6.30 52.77 5.26
N VAL A 581 7.01 53.01 6.34
CA VAL A 581 8.49 52.94 6.37
C VAL A 581 8.97 51.63 7.01
N ASP A 582 8.35 51.21 8.12
CA ASP A 582 8.88 50.15 8.98
C ASP A 582 8.28 48.75 8.68
N SER A 583 7.24 48.66 7.86
CA SER A 583 6.65 47.37 7.51
C SER A 583 7.51 46.61 6.49
N ASN A 584 7.71 45.31 6.73
CA ASN A 584 8.42 44.39 5.86
C ASN A 584 7.89 42.98 6.02
N GLU A 585 8.33 42.08 5.16
CA GLU A 585 7.90 40.68 5.19
C GLU A 585 8.23 39.98 6.51
N ASN A 586 9.42 40.21 7.06
CA ASN A 586 9.83 39.58 8.32
C ASN A 586 8.94 40.00 9.48
N ALA A 587 8.57 41.30 9.56
CA ALA A 587 7.70 41.82 10.62
C ALA A 587 6.31 41.18 10.57
N PHE A 588 5.74 41.02 9.38
CA PHE A 588 4.44 40.33 9.22
C PHE A 588 4.52 38.82 9.45
N LYS A 589 5.62 38.18 9.09
CA LYS A 589 5.87 36.78 9.41
C LYS A 589 5.89 36.57 10.92
N MET A 590 6.60 37.41 11.65
CA MET A 590 6.68 37.38 13.12
C MET A 590 5.32 37.68 13.77
N ALA A 591 4.60 38.66 13.25
CA ALA A 591 3.27 39.03 13.76
C ALA A 591 2.26 37.87 13.57
N GLY A 592 2.28 37.23 12.43
CA GLY A 592 1.44 36.02 12.15
C GLY A 592 1.74 34.89 13.11
N SER A 593 3.00 34.57 13.32
CA SER A 593 3.45 33.57 14.27
C SER A 593 3.00 33.87 15.70
N MET A 594 3.19 35.09 16.15
CA MET A 594 2.79 35.54 17.50
C MET A 594 1.28 35.44 17.71
N ALA A 595 0.49 35.93 16.75
CA ALA A 595 -0.96 35.90 16.82
C ALA A 595 -1.48 34.45 16.86
N PHE A 596 -0.90 33.56 16.07
CA PHE A 596 -1.29 32.16 16.03
C PHE A 596 -1.00 31.46 17.37
N LYS A 597 0.19 31.64 17.93
CA LYS A 597 0.55 31.04 19.23
C LYS A 597 -0.38 31.53 20.34
N ASP A 598 -0.63 32.84 20.41
CA ASP A 598 -1.51 33.41 21.43
C ASP A 598 -2.97 32.96 21.24
N GLY A 599 -3.41 32.84 20.00
CA GLY A 599 -4.74 32.35 19.67
C GLY A 599 -4.93 30.87 20.07
N MET A 600 -3.92 30.03 19.85
CA MET A 600 -3.95 28.67 20.33
C MET A 600 -4.10 28.55 21.84
N ARG A 601 -3.37 29.35 22.59
CA ARG A 601 -3.47 29.38 24.07
C ARG A 601 -4.88 29.70 24.56
N LYS A 602 -5.59 30.55 23.83
CA LYS A 602 -6.97 30.95 24.16
C LYS A 602 -8.04 30.01 23.61
N ALA A 603 -7.69 29.14 22.71
CA ALA A 603 -8.63 28.28 22.01
C ALA A 603 -8.71 26.85 22.57
N SER A 604 -8.35 26.64 23.84
CA SER A 604 -8.33 25.34 24.51
C SER A 604 -7.49 24.31 23.74
N PRO A 605 -6.17 24.48 23.74
CA PRO A 605 -5.29 23.53 23.04
C PRO A 605 -5.29 22.17 23.73
N VAL A 606 -5.25 21.11 22.93
CA VAL A 606 -5.26 19.72 23.41
C VAL A 606 -4.20 18.92 22.68
N LEU A 607 -3.71 17.88 23.36
CA LEU A 607 -2.78 16.88 22.79
C LEU A 607 -3.59 15.77 22.12
N LEU A 608 -3.17 15.39 20.91
CA LEU A 608 -3.74 14.27 20.19
C LEU A 608 -2.78 13.09 20.21
N GLU A 609 -3.31 11.90 20.46
CA GLU A 609 -2.57 10.64 20.42
C GLU A 609 -3.03 9.75 19.27
N PRO A 610 -2.10 9.00 18.62
CA PRO A 610 -2.49 8.07 17.57
C PRO A 610 -3.24 6.87 18.14
N MET A 611 -4.38 6.57 17.54
CA MET A 611 -5.21 5.41 17.88
C MET A 611 -5.03 4.34 16.81
N MET A 612 -4.79 3.12 17.26
CA MET A 612 -4.57 1.97 16.40
C MET A 612 -5.82 1.10 16.34
N ALA A 613 -6.16 0.65 15.13
CA ALA A 613 -7.16 -0.39 14.94
C ALA A 613 -6.48 -1.72 15.18
N VAL A 614 -6.83 -2.39 16.27
CA VAL A 614 -6.26 -3.67 16.69
C VAL A 614 -7.29 -4.77 16.45
N GLU A 615 -6.85 -5.85 15.84
CA GLU A 615 -7.68 -7.03 15.60
C GLU A 615 -6.94 -8.26 16.07
N VAL A 616 -7.54 -8.98 17.02
CA VAL A 616 -6.94 -10.18 17.63
C VAL A 616 -7.74 -11.41 17.25
N GLU A 617 -7.08 -12.40 16.68
CA GLU A 617 -7.64 -13.75 16.45
C GLU A 617 -7.21 -14.64 17.62
N THR A 618 -8.19 -15.15 18.36
CA THR A 618 -7.93 -15.97 19.54
C THR A 618 -8.88 -17.16 19.62
N PRO A 619 -8.41 -18.29 20.20
CA PRO A 619 -9.35 -19.33 20.63
C PRO A 619 -10.38 -18.77 21.60
N GLU A 620 -11.59 -19.30 21.60
CA GLU A 620 -12.70 -18.83 22.44
C GLU A 620 -12.34 -18.81 23.93
N ASP A 621 -11.54 -19.77 24.37
CA ASP A 621 -11.13 -19.91 25.77
C ASP A 621 -10.36 -18.70 26.30
N PHE A 622 -9.66 -17.97 25.45
CA PHE A 622 -8.84 -16.81 25.82
C PHE A 622 -9.50 -15.47 25.48
N MET A 623 -10.69 -15.49 24.89
CA MET A 623 -11.36 -14.26 24.45
C MET A 623 -11.57 -13.26 25.59
N GLY A 624 -12.03 -13.72 26.75
CA GLY A 624 -12.24 -12.87 27.92
C GLY A 624 -10.97 -12.22 28.40
N ASN A 625 -9.84 -12.97 28.41
CA ASN A 625 -8.53 -12.46 28.80
C ASN A 625 -8.02 -11.43 27.80
N VAL A 626 -8.20 -11.67 26.51
CA VAL A 626 -7.80 -10.74 25.44
C VAL A 626 -8.60 -9.43 25.54
N MET A 627 -9.90 -9.51 25.74
CA MET A 627 -10.76 -8.33 25.90
C MET A 627 -10.37 -7.52 27.14
N GLY A 628 -10.13 -8.20 28.26
CA GLY A 628 -9.70 -7.57 29.52
C GLY A 628 -8.37 -6.86 29.40
N ASP A 629 -7.41 -7.49 28.73
CA ASP A 629 -6.09 -6.91 28.48
C ASP A 629 -6.19 -5.67 27.57
N LEU A 630 -6.94 -5.73 26.48
CA LEU A 630 -7.15 -4.57 25.60
C LEU A 630 -7.82 -3.42 26.33
N SER A 631 -8.79 -3.71 27.18
CA SER A 631 -9.46 -2.70 28.02
C SER A 631 -8.48 -2.06 29.01
N SER A 632 -7.58 -2.85 29.60
CA SER A 632 -6.54 -2.35 30.51
C SER A 632 -5.53 -1.44 29.82
N ARG A 633 -5.40 -1.55 28.49
CA ARG A 633 -4.57 -0.69 27.63
C ARG A 633 -5.32 0.53 27.10
N ARG A 634 -6.37 0.95 27.77
CA ARG A 634 -7.26 2.03 27.36
C ARG A 634 -7.93 1.76 26.00
N GLY A 635 -8.09 0.51 25.63
CA GLY A 635 -8.74 0.11 24.40
C GLY A 635 -10.25 0.26 24.47
N ILE A 636 -10.85 0.67 23.37
CA ILE A 636 -12.30 0.74 23.18
C ILE A 636 -12.69 -0.43 22.28
N LEU A 637 -13.45 -1.38 22.84
CA LEU A 637 -13.89 -2.54 22.06
C LEU A 637 -14.90 -2.12 21.00
N GLN A 638 -14.65 -2.52 19.76
CA GLN A 638 -15.47 -2.18 18.60
C GLN A 638 -16.40 -3.30 18.18
N GLY A 639 -16.07 -4.54 18.50
CA GLY A 639 -16.89 -5.69 18.17
C GLY A 639 -16.15 -7.01 18.26
N MET A 640 -16.92 -8.07 18.07
CA MET A 640 -16.41 -9.44 18.02
C MET A 640 -17.12 -10.21 16.92
N ASP A 641 -16.39 -11.08 16.25
CA ASP A 641 -16.92 -11.99 15.25
C ASP A 641 -16.45 -13.41 15.52
N ASP A 642 -17.26 -14.38 15.10
CA ASP A 642 -16.87 -15.77 15.10
C ASP A 642 -16.03 -16.09 13.86
N ILE A 643 -14.99 -16.94 14.05
CA ILE A 643 -14.22 -17.47 12.95
C ILE A 643 -14.86 -18.80 12.52
N PRO A 644 -15.24 -18.99 11.24
CA PRO A 644 -15.67 -20.30 10.77
C PRO A 644 -14.61 -21.37 11.06
N GLY A 645 -14.99 -22.43 11.74
CA GLY A 645 -14.07 -23.49 12.18
C GLY A 645 -13.53 -23.37 13.60
N GLY A 646 -14.00 -22.39 14.36
CA GLY A 646 -13.66 -22.15 15.76
C GLY A 646 -12.71 -20.97 15.97
N GLY A 647 -12.91 -20.26 17.07
CA GLY A 647 -12.16 -19.07 17.42
C GLY A 647 -12.98 -17.79 17.32
N LYS A 648 -12.41 -16.71 17.81
CA LYS A 648 -13.04 -15.38 17.87
C LYS A 648 -12.09 -14.31 17.35
N ILE A 649 -12.67 -13.27 16.75
CA ILE A 649 -11.97 -12.05 16.39
C ILE A 649 -12.45 -10.97 17.33
N VAL A 650 -11.49 -10.31 18.00
CA VAL A 650 -11.76 -9.16 18.86
C VAL A 650 -11.19 -7.92 18.20
N ARG A 651 -12.04 -6.91 18.01
CA ARG A 651 -11.64 -5.63 17.43
C ARG A 651 -11.68 -4.54 18.48
N ALA A 652 -10.65 -3.71 18.50
CA ALA A 652 -10.55 -2.59 19.44
C ALA A 652 -9.78 -1.43 18.82
N GLU A 653 -10.05 -0.22 19.33
CA GLU A 653 -9.20 0.93 19.09
C GLU A 653 -8.37 1.16 20.35
N VAL A 654 -7.05 1.14 20.21
CA VAL A 654 -6.13 1.22 21.34
C VAL A 654 -5.07 2.29 21.06
N PRO A 655 -4.75 3.17 22.03
CA PRO A 655 -3.66 4.13 21.85
C PRO A 655 -2.33 3.42 21.58
N LEU A 656 -1.57 3.91 20.59
CA LEU A 656 -0.28 3.33 20.24
C LEU A 656 0.66 3.22 21.45
N ALA A 657 0.66 4.22 22.33
CA ALA A 657 1.49 4.24 23.53
C ALA A 657 1.30 3.01 24.43
N GLU A 658 0.10 2.43 24.40
CA GLU A 658 -0.24 1.24 25.22
C GLU A 658 0.06 -0.09 24.49
N MET A 659 0.45 -0.04 23.24
CA MET A 659 0.65 -1.24 22.43
C MET A 659 2.11 -1.72 22.36
N PHE A 660 3.06 -0.98 22.89
CA PHE A 660 4.44 -1.43 22.93
C PHE A 660 4.56 -2.70 23.78
N GLY A 661 5.22 -3.71 23.23
CA GLY A 661 5.38 -5.00 23.89
C GLY A 661 4.13 -5.90 23.86
N TYR A 662 3.09 -5.52 23.14
CA TYR A 662 1.83 -6.29 23.09
C TYR A 662 2.02 -7.71 22.55
N SER A 663 2.90 -7.90 21.57
CA SER A 663 3.20 -9.23 21.00
C SER A 663 3.60 -10.23 22.11
N THR A 664 4.50 -9.83 22.99
CA THR A 664 4.95 -10.66 24.12
C THR A 664 3.82 -10.87 25.12
N GLY A 665 3.08 -9.81 25.46
CA GLY A 665 1.94 -9.88 26.37
C GLY A 665 0.85 -10.82 25.87
N LEU A 666 0.52 -10.74 24.60
CA LEU A 666 -0.49 -11.60 23.99
C LEU A 666 -0.07 -13.07 23.99
N ARG A 667 1.18 -13.38 23.69
CA ARG A 667 1.72 -14.75 23.74
C ARG A 667 1.61 -15.33 25.15
N SER A 668 2.00 -14.57 26.15
CA SER A 668 1.91 -15.00 27.55
C SER A 668 0.45 -15.25 27.97
N LEU A 669 -0.45 -14.37 27.55
CA LEU A 669 -1.87 -14.43 27.90
C LEU A 669 -2.60 -15.60 27.24
N THR A 670 -2.20 -15.99 26.03
CA THR A 670 -2.90 -16.98 25.20
C THR A 670 -2.08 -18.24 24.91
N GLN A 671 -0.96 -18.45 25.62
CA GLN A 671 -0.06 -19.58 25.42
C GLN A 671 0.43 -19.73 23.96
N GLY A 672 0.66 -18.59 23.31
CA GLY A 672 1.11 -18.54 21.93
C GLY A 672 0.05 -18.85 20.88
N ARG A 673 -1.22 -18.99 21.27
CA ARG A 673 -2.31 -19.44 20.38
C ARG A 673 -3.07 -18.31 19.68
N ALA A 674 -2.87 -17.06 20.09
CA ALA A 674 -3.50 -15.91 19.46
C ALA A 674 -2.52 -15.14 18.56
N THR A 675 -3.06 -14.50 17.52
CA THR A 675 -2.33 -13.59 16.65
C THR A 675 -3.06 -12.26 16.58
N TYR A 676 -2.35 -11.19 16.24
CA TYR A 676 -2.98 -9.89 16.11
C TYR A 676 -2.40 -9.12 14.93
N THR A 677 -3.19 -8.15 14.46
CA THR A 677 -2.74 -7.11 13.53
C THR A 677 -3.09 -5.75 14.11
N MET A 678 -2.34 -4.76 13.72
CA MET A 678 -2.49 -3.40 14.19
C MET A 678 -2.17 -2.44 13.06
N GLU A 679 -3.07 -1.48 12.82
CA GLU A 679 -2.84 -0.42 11.85
C GLU A 679 -3.28 0.94 12.41
N PHE A 680 -2.64 2.01 11.96
CA PHE A 680 -3.04 3.36 12.33
C PHE A 680 -4.45 3.66 11.82
N LYS A 681 -5.30 4.24 12.67
CA LYS A 681 -6.66 4.61 12.29
C LYS A 681 -6.87 6.13 12.26
N HIS A 682 -6.70 6.79 13.40
CA HIS A 682 -6.87 8.24 13.51
C HIS A 682 -6.16 8.77 14.76
N TYR A 683 -6.07 10.09 14.85
CA TYR A 683 -5.68 10.77 16.09
C TYR A 683 -6.91 11.09 16.92
N SER A 684 -6.78 10.98 18.23
CA SER A 684 -7.84 11.28 19.20
C SER A 684 -7.27 12.09 20.35
N GLU A 685 -8.10 12.88 21.01
CA GLU A 685 -7.70 13.66 22.16
C GLU A 685 -7.17 12.76 23.29
N ALA A 686 -5.96 13.02 23.76
CA ALA A 686 -5.38 12.29 24.88
C ALA A 686 -6.08 12.65 26.19
N PRO A 687 -6.32 11.67 27.09
CA PRO A 687 -6.81 11.96 28.43
C PRO A 687 -5.89 12.94 29.17
N LYS A 688 -6.44 13.71 30.09
CA LYS A 688 -5.71 14.74 30.82
C LYS A 688 -4.43 14.22 31.49
N ASN A 689 -4.50 13.06 32.13
CA ASN A 689 -3.35 12.44 32.78
C ASN A 689 -2.24 12.06 31.81
N VAL A 690 -2.61 11.58 30.62
CA VAL A 690 -1.66 11.22 29.56
C VAL A 690 -1.02 12.50 28.99
N ALA A 691 -1.83 13.52 28.69
CA ALA A 691 -1.35 14.80 28.19
C ALA A 691 -0.36 15.47 29.18
N GLU A 692 -0.67 15.49 30.46
CA GLU A 692 0.20 16.02 31.51
C GLU A 692 1.53 15.26 31.61
N ALA A 693 1.49 13.93 31.53
CA ALA A 693 2.70 13.12 31.54
C ALA A 693 3.60 13.38 30.32
N VAL A 694 3.02 13.52 29.13
CA VAL A 694 3.75 13.83 27.90
C VAL A 694 4.36 15.22 27.94
N MET A 695 3.63 16.23 28.41
CA MET A 695 4.12 17.60 28.58
C MET A 695 5.26 17.67 29.59
N ALA A 696 5.15 16.96 30.71
CA ALA A 696 6.19 16.89 31.72
C ALA A 696 7.48 16.24 31.20
N ALA A 697 7.36 15.18 30.41
CA ALA A 697 8.48 14.50 29.78
C ALA A 697 9.22 15.41 28.78
N LYS A 698 8.51 16.24 28.06
CA LYS A 698 9.09 17.21 27.10
C LYS A 698 9.76 18.41 27.79
N ALA A 699 9.32 18.78 28.97
CA ALA A 699 9.89 19.89 29.74
C ALA A 699 11.25 19.52 30.37
N LYS A 700 11.59 18.22 30.50
CA LYS A 700 12.89 17.71 30.95
C LYS A 700 13.85 17.53 29.77
#